data_6ce0b1b8fbc8ed08f544f374d9e1d4eb
#
_entry.id   6ce0b1b8fbc8ed08f544f374d9e1d4eb
#
_cell.length_a   1.000
_cell.length_b   1.000
_cell.length_c   1.000
_cell.angle_alpha   90.00
_cell.angle_beta   90.00
_cell.angle_gamma   90.00
#
_symmetry.space_group_name_H-M   'P 1'
#
loop_
_entity.id
_entity.type
_entity.pdbx_description
1 polymer ?
#
loop_
_entity_poly.entity_id
_entity_poly.type
_entity_poly.pdbx_seq_one_letter_code
_entity_poly.pdbx_strand_id
1 'polypeptide(L)'
;MELVEKGCGNLRQPSVLSDAPDLAVLRVLFLSISLPDVPEKGVRLAEGPVSMRVLLLLLVLWAGLAPTQGSQGHPSWRYVSSEVVIPXKELHHGKGVQMPGWLSYSLHFGGKRHVIHMRRKKLFWSRHLLVMTQDDQGALQVDYPFIPPDCYYLGYLEEIPLSMVTLDTCHGGLEGIMKLDDLAYEIKPLSSSQRFEHIVSQIVADSIATVPTYKLGLKEDRDPLFSQANASVVMRLSSKMYASHNGYVKSLALSSHSMYSVFNNVSKCAQFLIRIFSLIDTFYQALDINYYIGSMIIYTQGESAAMNNVHQAHSPLARYYHSKVYPIILPHSTLIVIKEGPLDNNTEPILYRFCKMQNLLMLGYLGRHYLILSIVAAQKVGRSFGLYYDNRFCICQRRSICIMHKIIGLTDSFSNCSFMHLQHIVGSGKSECLYSTEMRYLNKSLTHDRCGNSIVDPLEQCDCGSFKQCYSNLCCHNDCTFTTGSICNTGRCCTNCTYSPAGTLCRPIQTVCDLPEYCRGGSLTCPDDFYMQDGTPCTEVGYCYHGNCTDRSVHCKEIFGKNAVNGADVCYTINRRGDRYGHCRRLAEKIASTSCEVENIQCGRLQCSNVTHLPRLQEHVGFHQSKISGVWCFGLDSHRGTGTNDIGHVRSGTPCAPGKFCQNTYCNGTIGQLNYDCIPEKCSYRGICDNNRNCHCHIGWDPPRCIDRGAGGSTDSGPPPRRMRAVRQSHESVIYLRVVFGRIYALIAALLFGVATNVRTIKIVTVKDVIVD
;
A
#
# COMPACT_ATOMS: atom_id res chain seq x y z
N MET A 1 11.62 30.81 33.80
CA MET A 1 12.18 31.89 34.56
C MET A 1 13.27 32.54 33.73
N GLU A 2 13.00 33.76 33.37
CA GLU A 2 13.86 34.82 32.79
C GLU A 2 14.50 34.53 31.41
N LEU A 3 13.93 35.09 30.38
CA LEU A 3 14.08 36.41 29.79
C LEU A 3 15.47 36.73 29.24
N VAL A 4 15.59 36.82 27.92
CA VAL A 4 16.31 37.94 27.30
C VAL A 4 15.63 38.30 25.97
N GLU A 5 14.97 39.43 25.96
CA GLU A 5 14.63 40.22 24.77
C GLU A 5 15.86 40.91 24.22
N LYS A 6 15.92 40.98 22.89
CA LYS A 6 16.46 42.06 22.05
C LYS A 6 16.73 41.47 20.66
N GLY A 7 16.25 42.07 19.61
CA GLY A 7 16.16 43.28 18.99
C GLY A 7 15.47 43.14 17.64
N CYS A 8 14.52 44.01 17.44
CA CYS A 8 13.84 44.21 16.15
C CYS A 8 14.78 44.77 15.07
N GLY A 9 14.94 44.06 14.00
CA GLY A 9 15.46 44.59 12.76
C GLY A 9 14.39 44.49 11.68
N ASN A 10 13.91 45.61 11.21
CA ASN A 10 12.97 45.73 10.14
C ASN A 10 13.51 45.10 8.83
N LEU A 11 12.97 43.99 8.44
CA LEU A 11 13.13 43.47 7.09
C LEU A 11 11.83 43.68 6.31
N ARG A 12 11.89 44.60 5.36
CA ARG A 12 10.81 44.87 4.41
C ARG A 12 10.46 43.60 3.67
N GLN A 13 9.18 43.29 3.65
CA GLN A 13 8.62 42.27 2.77
C GLN A 13 8.79 42.67 1.30
N PRO A 14 9.23 41.78 0.44
CA PRO A 14 9.11 42.01 -1.01
C PRO A 14 7.65 41.77 -1.40
N SER A 15 7.05 42.80 -1.96
CA SER A 15 5.73 42.74 -2.59
C SER A 15 5.75 41.70 -3.72
N VAL A 16 4.77 40.81 -3.70
CA VAL A 16 4.52 39.86 -4.80
C VAL A 16 4.01 40.67 -5.98
N LEU A 17 4.87 40.89 -6.93
CA LEU A 17 4.48 41.38 -8.25
C LEU A 17 3.86 40.22 -9.02
N SER A 18 2.60 40.34 -9.35
CA SER A 18 1.95 39.49 -10.31
C SER A 18 2.49 39.82 -11.70
N ASP A 19 3.29 38.95 -12.25
CA ASP A 19 3.76 39.07 -13.61
C ASP A 19 2.62 38.74 -14.60
N ALA A 20 1.91 39.78 -14.97
CA ALA A 20 1.18 39.77 -16.22
C ALA A 20 2.09 40.44 -17.24
N PRO A 21 2.48 39.78 -18.31
CA PRO A 21 3.35 40.43 -19.29
C PRO A 21 2.60 41.45 -20.07
N ASP A 22 3.22 42.54 -20.17
CA ASP A 22 2.96 43.82 -20.75
C ASP A 22 2.11 43.91 -22.04
N LEU A 23 0.93 44.44 -21.90
CA LEU A 23 0.26 45.17 -22.95
C LEU A 23 0.86 46.58 -23.15
N ALA A 24 1.91 46.95 -22.41
CA ALA A 24 2.54 48.28 -22.47
C ALA A 24 3.48 48.45 -23.67
N VAL A 25 4.03 47.38 -24.21
CA VAL A 25 4.98 47.47 -25.34
C VAL A 25 4.26 47.78 -26.65
N LEU A 26 2.98 47.42 -26.77
CA LEU A 26 2.21 47.76 -27.99
C LEU A 26 1.67 49.21 -27.97
N ARG A 27 1.62 49.86 -26.81
CA ARG A 27 1.16 51.28 -26.73
C ARG A 27 2.30 52.28 -27.03
N VAL A 28 3.54 51.91 -26.80
CA VAL A 28 4.71 52.79 -27.04
C VAL A 28 5.05 52.87 -28.54
N LEU A 29 4.75 51.80 -29.29
CA LEU A 29 4.96 51.80 -30.75
C LEU A 29 3.91 52.52 -31.57
N PHE A 30 2.70 52.79 -30.95
CA PHE A 30 1.64 53.52 -31.65
C PHE A 30 1.65 55.05 -31.38
N LEU A 31 2.40 55.51 -30.39
CA LEU A 31 2.39 56.95 -30.00
C LEU A 31 3.56 57.76 -30.57
N SER A 32 4.43 57.19 -31.40
CA SER A 32 5.58 57.89 -31.98
C SER A 32 5.44 58.18 -33.47
N ILE A 33 4.22 58.07 -34.04
CA ILE A 33 3.98 58.47 -35.42
C ILE A 33 2.89 59.54 -35.38
N SER A 34 3.25 60.76 -34.91
CA SER A 34 2.51 61.94 -35.18
C SER A 34 3.09 62.56 -36.44
N LEU A 35 2.29 62.57 -37.47
CA LEU A 35 2.60 63.22 -38.72
C LEU A 35 2.62 64.77 -38.54
N PRO A 36 3.63 65.44 -39.02
CA PRO A 36 3.56 66.91 -39.09
C PRO A 36 2.71 67.35 -40.29
N ASP A 37 1.95 68.41 -40.10
CA ASP A 37 1.09 69.05 -41.07
C ASP A 37 1.82 69.41 -42.34
N VAL A 38 1.21 69.07 -43.50
CA VAL A 38 1.73 69.41 -44.82
C VAL A 38 0.89 70.52 -45.40
N PRO A 39 1.46 71.66 -45.80
CA PRO A 39 0.71 72.62 -46.55
C PRO A 39 0.60 72.22 -48.04
N GLU A 40 -0.60 72.46 -48.60
CA GLU A 40 -0.91 72.26 -50.02
C GLU A 40 0.01 72.99 -50.93
N LYS A 41 0.74 72.31 -51.82
CA LYS A 41 1.02 72.85 -53.20
C LYS A 41 1.49 71.66 -54.05
N GLY A 42 0.83 71.52 -55.19
CA GLY A 42 0.98 70.46 -56.13
C GLY A 42 2.31 70.41 -56.87
N VAL A 43 2.83 69.24 -57.08
CA VAL A 43 3.82 68.98 -58.10
C VAL A 43 3.62 67.54 -58.64
N ARG A 44 3.84 67.39 -59.91
CA ARG A 44 3.60 66.21 -60.77
C ARG A 44 4.39 64.97 -60.40
N LEU A 45 3.77 63.86 -60.68
CA LEU A 45 4.33 62.51 -60.61
C LEU A 45 5.53 62.29 -61.50
N ALA A 46 6.60 61.70 -60.96
CA ALA A 46 7.63 60.99 -61.70
C ALA A 46 7.62 59.53 -61.20
N GLU A 47 7.60 58.58 -62.13
CA GLU A 47 7.64 57.16 -61.87
C GLU A 47 8.96 56.76 -61.21
N GLY A 48 8.90 56.25 -60.02
CA GLY A 48 10.01 55.71 -59.29
C GLY A 48 9.70 54.32 -58.78
N PRO A 49 10.72 53.51 -58.42
CA PRO A 49 10.58 52.08 -58.16
C PRO A 49 9.63 51.79 -57.01
N VAL A 50 9.04 50.62 -57.07
CA VAL A 50 8.02 50.07 -56.16
C VAL A 50 8.15 50.67 -54.76
N SER A 51 7.20 51.48 -54.43
CA SER A 51 7.21 52.32 -53.23
C SER A 51 7.55 51.52 -52.00
N MET A 52 8.45 52.04 -51.18
CA MET A 52 8.83 51.50 -49.87
C MET A 52 7.62 51.16 -49.01
N ARG A 53 6.45 51.78 -49.31
CA ARG A 53 5.16 51.45 -48.65
C ARG A 53 4.64 50.09 -49.04
N VAL A 54 4.80 49.67 -50.30
CA VAL A 54 4.44 48.32 -50.76
C VAL A 54 5.35 47.27 -50.14
N LEU A 55 6.64 47.61 -50.02
CA LEU A 55 7.63 46.73 -49.36
C LEU A 55 7.33 46.60 -47.86
N LEU A 56 6.96 47.68 -47.19
CA LEU A 56 6.54 47.66 -45.79
C LEU A 56 5.23 46.93 -45.61
N LEU A 57 4.24 47.09 -46.51
CA LEU A 57 3.00 46.32 -46.47
C LEU A 57 3.24 44.83 -46.72
N LEU A 58 4.14 44.50 -47.64
CA LEU A 58 4.55 43.13 -47.91
C LEU A 58 5.31 42.53 -46.72
N LEU A 59 6.15 43.33 -46.06
CA LEU A 59 6.85 42.89 -44.82
C LEU A 59 5.86 42.71 -43.65
N VAL A 60 4.88 43.57 -43.50
CA VAL A 60 3.86 43.42 -42.47
C VAL A 60 2.95 42.21 -42.76
N LEU A 61 2.59 42.02 -44.04
CA LEU A 61 1.85 40.85 -44.48
C LEU A 61 2.69 39.58 -44.31
N TRP A 62 3.97 39.63 -44.58
CA TRP A 62 4.87 38.50 -44.41
C TRP A 62 5.12 38.21 -42.93
N ALA A 63 5.24 39.21 -42.07
CA ALA A 63 5.31 39.06 -40.63
C ALA A 63 3.98 38.56 -40.05
N GLY A 64 2.86 38.92 -40.66
CA GLY A 64 1.53 38.42 -40.29
C GLY A 64 1.26 37.01 -40.79
N LEU A 65 1.97 36.58 -41.87
CA LEU A 65 1.86 35.24 -42.43
C LEU A 65 3.00 34.32 -41.99
N ALA A 66 4.03 34.85 -41.32
CA ALA A 66 5.02 34.02 -40.68
C ALA A 66 4.32 33.09 -39.73
N PRO A 67 4.50 31.78 -39.85
CA PRO A 67 3.89 30.87 -38.87
C PRO A 67 4.40 31.32 -37.51
N THR A 68 3.53 31.84 -36.73
CA THR A 68 3.78 32.08 -35.33
C THR A 68 4.21 30.70 -34.80
N GLN A 69 5.49 30.55 -34.54
CA GLN A 69 5.96 29.48 -33.68
C GLN A 69 5.09 29.62 -32.45
N GLY A 70 4.15 28.70 -32.33
CA GLY A 70 3.17 28.75 -31.27
C GLY A 70 3.87 28.98 -29.97
N SER A 71 3.48 30.02 -29.28
CA SER A 71 3.98 30.32 -27.96
C SER A 71 3.87 29.06 -27.14
N GLN A 72 5.00 28.48 -26.84
CA GLN A 72 5.04 27.36 -25.94
C GLN A 72 4.49 27.84 -24.59
N GLY A 73 3.24 27.50 -24.31
CA GLY A 73 3.00 27.29 -22.96
C GLY A 73 2.16 28.19 -22.12
N HIS A 74 1.03 28.62 -22.56
CA HIS A 74 -0.03 28.86 -21.57
C HIS A 74 -0.55 27.50 -21.12
N PRO A 75 -0.68 27.29 -19.80
CA PRO A 75 -1.23 26.03 -19.32
C PRO A 75 -2.61 25.81 -19.93
N SER A 76 -2.76 24.69 -20.57
CA SER A 76 -4.00 24.26 -21.21
C SER A 76 -5.07 23.87 -20.19
N TRP A 77 -4.95 24.35 -18.96
CA TRP A 77 -5.88 24.12 -17.87
C TRP A 77 -5.99 25.39 -17.02
N ARG A 78 -7.12 25.53 -16.29
CA ARG A 78 -7.35 26.68 -15.40
C ARG A 78 -8.27 26.28 -14.25
N TYR A 79 -8.27 27.10 -13.22
CA TYR A 79 -9.27 27.05 -12.16
C TYR A 79 -10.47 27.92 -12.58
N VAL A 80 -11.66 27.32 -12.51
CA VAL A 80 -12.92 28.02 -12.84
C VAL A 80 -13.51 28.68 -11.60
N SER A 81 -13.45 27.99 -10.47
CA SER A 81 -13.93 28.51 -9.19
C SER A 81 -12.98 28.09 -8.10
N SER A 82 -12.91 28.92 -7.06
CA SER A 82 -12.12 28.59 -5.85
C SER A 82 -12.91 29.09 -4.64
N GLU A 83 -13.04 28.21 -3.64
CA GLU A 83 -13.75 28.48 -2.40
C GLU A 83 -12.85 28.13 -1.21
N VAL A 84 -12.92 28.98 -0.17
CA VAL A 84 -12.20 28.70 1.09
C VAL A 84 -13.11 27.83 1.96
N VAL A 85 -12.57 26.73 2.46
CA VAL A 85 -13.29 25.74 3.28
C VAL A 85 -12.50 25.42 4.54
N ILE A 86 -13.22 25.03 5.61
CA ILE A 86 -12.60 24.55 6.85
C ILE A 86 -13.06 23.10 7.02
N PRO A 87 -12.17 22.15 6.84
CA PRO A 87 -12.51 20.72 7.04
C PRO A 87 -12.74 20.37 8.50
N UNK A 88 -13.75 19.80 8.79
CA UNK A 88 -14.00 19.40 9.94
C UNK A 88 -13.78 18.06 10.05
N LYS A 89 -13.17 17.63 10.97
CA LYS A 89 -12.97 16.19 11.18
C LYS A 89 -14.22 15.57 11.80
N GLU A 90 -14.76 14.56 11.16
CA GLU A 90 -15.94 13.85 11.65
C GLU A 90 -15.53 12.80 12.69
N LEU A 91 -16.03 12.99 13.90
CA LEU A 91 -15.92 11.99 14.96
C LEU A 91 -17.18 11.10 14.87
N HIS A 92 -16.95 9.80 14.70
CA HIS A 92 -18.05 8.83 14.62
C HIS A 92 -18.72 8.73 16.00
N HIS A 93 -19.87 9.38 16.17
CA HIS A 93 -20.70 9.29 17.36
C HIS A 93 -21.72 8.12 17.30
N GLY A 94 -21.55 7.20 16.37
CA GLY A 94 -22.43 6.04 16.23
C GLY A 94 -21.89 4.79 16.92
N LYS A 95 -22.77 3.84 17.19
CA LYS A 95 -22.44 2.51 17.75
C LYS A 95 -21.59 1.63 16.82
N GLY A 96 -21.06 2.20 15.74
CA GLY A 96 -20.17 1.48 14.81
C GLY A 96 -18.73 1.52 15.24
N VAL A 97 -18.06 0.39 15.16
CA VAL A 97 -16.63 0.28 15.43
C VAL A 97 -15.87 1.10 14.39
N GLN A 98 -15.14 2.11 14.84
CA GLN A 98 -14.24 2.86 13.95
C GLN A 98 -13.19 1.90 13.38
N MET A 99 -13.22 1.70 12.08
CA MET A 99 -12.22 0.84 11.44
C MET A 99 -10.84 1.52 11.54
N PRO A 100 -9.84 0.82 12.09
CA PRO A 100 -8.50 1.42 12.20
C PRO A 100 -7.97 1.81 10.83
N GLY A 101 -7.38 3.01 10.75
CA GLY A 101 -6.79 3.53 9.51
C GLY A 101 -7.73 4.34 8.63
N TRP A 102 -8.99 4.54 9.04
CA TRP A 102 -9.93 5.41 8.33
C TRP A 102 -9.98 6.80 8.96
N LEU A 103 -10.09 7.82 8.10
CA LEU A 103 -10.31 9.22 8.49
C LEU A 103 -11.52 9.75 7.74
N SER A 104 -12.32 10.58 8.42
CA SER A 104 -13.48 11.21 7.80
C SER A 104 -13.44 12.72 8.07
N TYR A 105 -13.73 13.50 7.02
CA TYR A 105 -13.81 14.94 7.10
C TYR A 105 -15.05 15.42 6.36
N SER A 106 -15.72 16.43 6.90
CA SER A 106 -16.76 17.14 6.18
C SER A 106 -16.24 18.47 5.65
N LEU A 107 -16.64 18.79 4.43
CA LEU A 107 -16.27 20.00 3.69
C LEU A 107 -17.53 20.66 3.14
N HIS A 108 -17.54 21.98 3.08
CA HIS A 108 -18.63 22.74 2.48
C HIS A 108 -18.10 23.47 1.23
N PHE A 109 -18.49 23.01 0.05
CA PHE A 109 -18.13 23.69 -1.21
C PHE A 109 -19.20 23.41 -2.27
N GLY A 110 -19.28 24.28 -3.28
CA GLY A 110 -20.31 24.20 -4.31
C GLY A 110 -21.73 24.28 -3.74
N GLY A 111 -21.91 24.97 -2.62
CA GLY A 111 -23.21 25.14 -1.97
C GLY A 111 -23.73 23.91 -1.23
N LYS A 112 -22.92 22.85 -1.09
CA LYS A 112 -23.31 21.58 -0.45
C LYS A 112 -22.28 21.12 0.56
N ARG A 113 -22.75 20.39 1.58
CA ARG A 113 -21.89 19.68 2.51
C ARG A 113 -21.49 18.35 1.88
N HIS A 114 -20.20 18.04 1.94
CA HIS A 114 -19.63 16.76 1.45
C HIS A 114 -18.89 16.07 2.59
N VAL A 115 -19.12 14.79 2.76
CA VAL A 115 -18.41 13.99 3.74
C VAL A 115 -17.43 13.08 2.98
N ILE A 116 -16.14 13.22 3.28
CA ILE A 116 -15.07 12.44 2.68
C ILE A 116 -14.69 11.31 3.66
N HIS A 117 -14.74 10.08 3.20
CA HIS A 117 -14.20 8.92 3.90
C HIS A 117 -12.93 8.48 3.21
N MET A 118 -11.83 8.37 3.94
CA MET A 118 -10.55 8.00 3.33
C MET A 118 -9.77 7.02 4.23
N ARG A 119 -9.14 6.06 3.57
CA ARG A 119 -8.26 5.07 4.22
C ARG A 119 -6.82 5.31 3.81
N ARG A 120 -5.91 5.01 4.72
CA ARG A 120 -4.48 5.13 4.43
C ARG A 120 -4.10 4.10 3.34
N LYS A 121 -3.26 4.53 2.40
CA LYS A 121 -2.72 3.65 1.36
C LYS A 121 -1.20 3.61 1.42
N LYS A 122 -0.63 2.47 1.03
CA LYS A 122 0.80 2.30 0.83
C LYS A 122 1.14 2.83 -0.57
N LEU A 123 2.18 3.64 -0.68
CA LEU A 123 2.61 4.21 -1.96
C LEU A 123 4.04 3.81 -2.32
N PHE A 124 4.89 3.57 -1.32
CA PHE A 124 6.28 3.18 -1.52
C PHE A 124 6.42 1.67 -1.36
N TRP A 125 7.25 1.06 -2.20
CA TRP A 125 7.51 -0.38 -2.09
C TRP A 125 8.22 -0.69 -0.77
N SER A 126 9.37 -0.08 -0.55
CA SER A 126 10.06 -0.15 0.74
C SER A 126 9.55 0.92 1.69
N ARG A 127 9.73 0.74 2.98
CA ARG A 127 9.34 1.74 3.98
C ARG A 127 10.11 3.04 3.80
N HIS A 128 11.35 2.94 3.34
CA HIS A 128 12.14 4.10 2.91
C HIS A 128 12.25 4.13 1.42
N LEU A 129 11.82 5.23 0.84
CA LEU A 129 12.00 5.47 -0.59
C LEU A 129 13.47 5.77 -0.85
N LEU A 130 14.11 4.93 -1.67
CA LEU A 130 15.47 5.19 -2.13
C LEU A 130 15.42 6.34 -3.13
N VAL A 131 15.99 7.47 -2.76
CA VAL A 131 16.13 8.64 -3.64
C VAL A 131 17.61 8.80 -3.98
N MET A 132 17.92 8.95 -5.25
CA MET A 132 19.27 9.17 -5.74
C MET A 132 19.32 10.51 -6.45
N THR A 133 20.36 11.28 -6.16
CA THR A 133 20.69 12.54 -6.84
C THR A 133 22.11 12.44 -7.38
N GLN A 134 22.59 13.52 -7.97
CA GLN A 134 23.98 13.57 -8.48
C GLN A 134 24.88 14.29 -7.47
N ASP A 135 26.09 13.74 -7.30
CA ASP A 135 27.15 14.41 -6.58
C ASP A 135 27.83 15.48 -7.47
N ASP A 136 28.85 16.14 -6.96
CA ASP A 136 29.57 17.21 -7.67
C ASP A 136 30.30 16.74 -8.92
N GLN A 137 30.46 15.43 -9.09
CA GLN A 137 31.08 14.81 -10.26
C GLN A 137 30.06 14.24 -11.25
N GLY A 138 28.74 14.37 -10.92
CA GLY A 138 27.67 13.86 -11.75
C GLY A 138 27.36 12.37 -11.53
N ALA A 139 27.99 11.72 -10.55
CA ALA A 139 27.71 10.32 -10.23
C ALA A 139 26.49 10.23 -9.32
N LEU A 140 25.75 9.11 -9.43
CA LEU A 140 24.56 8.91 -8.61
C LEU A 140 24.94 8.60 -7.16
N GLN A 141 24.36 9.34 -6.22
CA GLN A 141 24.52 9.16 -4.78
C GLN A 141 23.14 9.07 -4.12
N VAL A 142 23.08 8.42 -2.97
CA VAL A 142 21.83 8.33 -2.20
C VAL A 142 21.59 9.66 -1.48
N ASP A 143 20.39 10.20 -1.60
CA ASP A 143 19.95 11.41 -0.93
C ASP A 143 18.78 11.09 0.00
N TYR A 144 18.56 11.94 0.99
CA TYR A 144 17.55 11.70 2.03
C TYR A 144 16.60 12.90 2.18
N PRO A 145 15.83 13.22 1.13
CA PRO A 145 14.81 14.27 1.29
C PRO A 145 13.74 13.84 2.28
N PHE A 146 13.12 14.81 2.93
CA PHE A 146 12.03 14.53 3.88
C PHE A 146 10.78 14.08 3.10
N ILE A 147 10.51 12.78 3.14
CA ILE A 147 9.37 12.14 2.48
C ILE A 147 8.69 11.19 3.47
N PRO A 148 7.63 11.63 4.18
CA PRO A 148 6.93 10.72 5.09
C PRO A 148 6.20 9.62 4.32
N PRO A 149 6.27 8.36 4.76
CA PRO A 149 5.66 7.24 4.02
C PRO A 149 4.21 6.95 4.35
N ASP A 150 3.63 7.52 5.41
CA ASP A 150 2.39 7.06 6.03
C ASP A 150 1.25 8.10 5.99
N CYS A 151 1.35 9.11 5.14
CA CYS A 151 0.40 10.23 5.08
C CYS A 151 -0.45 10.28 3.81
N TYR A 152 -0.50 9.22 3.02
CA TYR A 152 -1.24 9.16 1.75
C TYR A 152 -2.55 8.40 1.93
N TYR A 153 -3.63 8.94 1.37
CA TYR A 153 -4.98 8.42 1.58
C TYR A 153 -5.73 8.29 0.25
N LEU A 154 -6.58 7.28 0.20
CA LEU A 154 -7.54 7.02 -0.88
C LEU A 154 -8.94 6.97 -0.28
N GLY A 155 -9.91 7.61 -0.93
CA GLY A 155 -11.25 7.68 -0.39
C GLY A 155 -12.33 7.98 -1.40
N TYR A 156 -13.50 8.30 -0.86
CA TYR A 156 -14.69 8.62 -1.64
C TYR A 156 -15.55 9.61 -0.86
N LEU A 157 -16.50 10.24 -1.58
CA LEU A 157 -17.52 11.10 -0.95
C LEU A 157 -18.77 10.28 -0.68
N GLU A 158 -19.31 10.41 0.52
CA GLU A 158 -20.48 9.65 0.99
C GLU A 158 -21.69 9.83 0.08
N GLU A 159 -21.94 11.06 -0.36
CA GLU A 159 -23.11 11.42 -1.15
C GLU A 159 -22.98 11.04 -2.63
N ILE A 160 -21.79 10.78 -3.11
CA ILE A 160 -21.53 10.54 -4.54
C ILE A 160 -20.84 9.18 -4.71
N PRO A 161 -21.63 8.12 -4.96
CA PRO A 161 -21.03 6.81 -5.26
C PRO A 161 -20.10 6.89 -6.46
N LEU A 162 -19.01 6.14 -6.43
CA LEU A 162 -17.98 6.11 -7.48
C LEU A 162 -17.19 7.42 -7.59
N SER A 163 -17.27 8.31 -6.60
CA SER A 163 -16.33 9.43 -6.50
C SER A 163 -14.95 8.92 -6.12
N MET A 164 -13.92 9.67 -6.51
CA MET A 164 -12.53 9.33 -6.21
C MET A 164 -11.90 10.47 -5.42
N VAL A 165 -11.29 10.14 -4.29
CA VAL A 165 -10.56 11.11 -3.45
C VAL A 165 -9.16 10.57 -3.22
N THR A 166 -8.16 11.36 -3.60
CA THR A 166 -6.74 11.05 -3.35
C THR A 166 -6.12 12.25 -2.67
N LEU A 167 -5.83 12.10 -1.38
CA LEU A 167 -5.31 13.19 -0.55
C LEU A 167 -4.06 12.77 0.20
N ASP A 168 -3.22 13.73 0.51
CA ASP A 168 -2.16 13.55 1.48
C ASP A 168 -2.33 14.50 2.67
N THR A 169 -1.76 14.13 3.79
CA THR A 169 -1.76 14.91 5.03
C THR A 169 -0.33 15.19 5.52
N CYS A 170 0.64 15.09 4.62
CA CYS A 170 2.07 15.07 4.94
C CYS A 170 2.55 16.38 5.55
N HIS A 171 1.95 17.49 5.18
CA HIS A 171 2.40 18.83 5.56
C HIS A 171 1.41 19.58 6.45
N GLY A 172 0.56 18.83 7.18
CA GLY A 172 -0.33 19.42 8.18
C GLY A 172 -1.65 19.97 7.64
N GLY A 173 -2.08 19.48 6.47
CA GLY A 173 -3.37 19.83 5.89
C GLY A 173 -3.86 18.72 4.99
N LEU A 174 -4.98 18.96 4.32
CA LEU A 174 -5.50 18.06 3.28
C LEU A 174 -5.06 18.60 1.92
N GLU A 175 -4.28 17.87 1.18
CA GLU A 175 -3.83 18.27 -0.15
C GLU A 175 -4.04 17.17 -1.17
N GLY A 176 -4.63 17.49 -2.34
CA GLY A 176 -4.79 16.51 -3.41
C GLY A 176 -6.03 16.76 -4.27
N ILE A 177 -6.55 15.67 -4.84
CA ILE A 177 -7.61 15.71 -5.87
C ILE A 177 -8.86 14.99 -5.38
N MET A 178 -10.01 15.61 -5.67
CA MET A 178 -11.34 15.02 -5.50
C MET A 178 -12.03 15.00 -6.86
N LYS A 179 -12.47 13.84 -7.30
CA LYS A 179 -13.15 13.65 -8.60
C LYS A 179 -14.61 13.29 -8.34
N LEU A 180 -15.50 14.17 -8.75
CA LEU A 180 -16.95 14.06 -8.57
C LEU A 180 -17.58 13.94 -9.94
N ASP A 181 -17.90 12.74 -10.38
CA ASP A 181 -18.35 12.46 -11.75
C ASP A 181 -17.36 13.06 -12.77
N ASP A 182 -17.76 13.94 -13.66
CA ASP A 182 -16.86 14.57 -14.63
C ASP A 182 -16.13 15.80 -14.08
N LEU A 183 -16.51 16.28 -12.89
CA LEU A 183 -15.87 17.43 -12.27
C LEU A 183 -14.63 17.02 -11.47
N ALA A 184 -13.59 17.84 -11.52
CA ALA A 184 -12.35 17.62 -10.80
C ALA A 184 -12.06 18.84 -9.90
N TYR A 185 -11.75 18.58 -8.65
CA TYR A 185 -11.41 19.61 -7.66
C TYR A 185 -10.05 19.32 -7.05
N GLU A 186 -9.29 20.36 -6.82
CA GLU A 186 -8.06 20.31 -6.05
C GLU A 186 -8.29 20.99 -4.71
N ILE A 187 -7.84 20.36 -3.63
CA ILE A 187 -7.84 20.95 -2.29
C ILE A 187 -6.40 21.18 -1.86
N LYS A 188 -6.13 22.33 -1.28
CA LYS A 188 -4.82 22.71 -0.75
C LYS A 188 -4.96 23.47 0.56
N PRO A 189 -4.08 23.26 1.55
CA PRO A 189 -4.10 24.10 2.75
C PRO A 189 -3.69 25.54 2.41
N LEU A 190 -4.32 26.49 3.06
CA LEU A 190 -3.98 27.90 2.93
C LEU A 190 -2.80 28.21 3.87
N SER A 191 -1.63 28.46 3.28
CA SER A 191 -0.36 28.55 4.02
C SER A 191 -0.32 29.71 5.04
N SER A 192 -1.15 30.72 4.84
CA SER A 192 -1.22 31.88 5.73
C SER A 192 -2.23 31.71 6.86
N SER A 193 -2.96 30.60 6.91
CA SER A 193 -4.07 30.43 7.86
C SER A 193 -3.64 29.67 9.11
N GLN A 194 -4.09 30.18 10.27
CA GLN A 194 -3.97 29.48 11.56
C GLN A 194 -5.24 28.69 11.92
N ARG A 195 -6.29 28.76 11.08
CA ARG A 195 -7.60 28.15 11.36
C ARG A 195 -7.88 26.88 10.58
N PHE A 196 -6.86 26.21 10.03
CA PHE A 196 -7.00 25.01 9.23
C PHE A 196 -7.85 25.26 7.97
N GLU A 197 -7.75 26.47 7.40
CA GLU A 197 -8.43 26.83 6.17
C GLU A 197 -7.77 26.21 4.94
N HIS A 198 -8.58 25.77 4.02
CA HIS A 198 -8.14 25.17 2.77
C HIS A 198 -8.84 25.88 1.60
N ILE A 199 -8.22 25.87 0.44
CA ILE A 199 -8.84 26.33 -0.79
C ILE A 199 -9.22 25.11 -1.62
N VAL A 200 -10.48 25.04 -2.06
CA VAL A 200 -10.98 24.03 -2.99
C VAL A 200 -11.19 24.71 -4.33
N SER A 201 -10.48 24.26 -5.36
CA SER A 201 -10.52 24.88 -6.69
C SER A 201 -10.99 23.86 -7.73
N GLN A 202 -11.95 24.24 -8.57
CA GLN A 202 -12.41 23.39 -9.66
C GLN A 202 -11.46 23.51 -10.85
N ILE A 203 -10.95 22.37 -11.32
CA ILE A 203 -10.01 22.26 -12.44
C ILE A 203 -10.80 22.02 -13.73
N VAL A 204 -10.48 22.77 -14.78
CA VAL A 204 -11.00 22.53 -16.12
C VAL A 204 -9.81 22.48 -17.08
N ALA A 205 -9.82 21.51 -17.96
CA ALA A 205 -8.85 21.42 -19.06
C ALA A 205 -9.44 22.01 -20.32
N ASP A 206 -8.69 22.88 -20.97
CA ASP A 206 -9.10 23.44 -22.26
C ASP A 206 -9.04 22.39 -23.37
N SER A 207 -9.78 22.59 -24.45
CA SER A 207 -9.82 21.68 -25.58
C SER A 207 -8.44 21.37 -26.18
N ILE A 208 -7.50 22.29 -26.05
CA ILE A 208 -6.11 22.14 -26.51
C ILE A 208 -5.35 21.12 -25.63
N ALA A 209 -5.68 21.04 -24.34
CA ALA A 209 -5.07 20.05 -23.43
C ALA A 209 -5.54 18.63 -23.73
N THR A 210 -6.68 18.52 -24.37
CA THR A 210 -7.30 17.23 -24.69
C THR A 210 -6.90 16.67 -26.05
N VAL A 211 -6.10 17.44 -26.82
CA VAL A 211 -5.58 16.96 -28.11
C VAL A 211 -4.62 15.79 -27.83
N PRO A 212 -4.76 14.67 -28.55
CA PRO A 212 -3.87 13.54 -28.37
C PRO A 212 -2.40 13.96 -28.53
N THR A 213 -1.54 13.41 -27.71
CA THR A 213 -0.12 13.68 -27.75
C THR A 213 0.59 13.04 -28.96
N TYR A 214 -0.17 12.57 -29.93
CA TYR A 214 0.34 11.94 -31.17
C TYR A 214 -0.59 12.30 -32.33
N LYS A 215 -0.05 12.39 -33.52
CA LYS A 215 -0.83 12.66 -34.73
C LYS A 215 -1.78 11.50 -35.04
N LEU A 216 -3.07 11.81 -35.17
CA LEU A 216 -4.06 10.83 -35.65
C LEU A 216 -3.73 10.48 -37.11
N GLY A 217 -3.10 9.39 -37.33
CA GLY A 217 -2.73 8.95 -38.69
C GLY A 217 -2.04 7.61 -38.72
N LEU A 218 -1.90 6.99 -37.58
CA LEU A 218 -1.25 5.69 -37.53
C LEU A 218 -2.24 4.54 -37.53
N LYS A 219 -1.79 3.49 -38.13
CA LYS A 219 -2.47 2.19 -38.24
C LYS A 219 -3.27 1.91 -36.97
N GLU A 220 -4.58 1.79 -37.13
CA GLU A 220 -5.41 1.25 -36.07
C GLU A 220 -4.81 -0.08 -35.66
N ASP A 221 -4.27 -0.15 -34.47
CA ASP A 221 -3.93 -1.43 -33.86
C ASP A 221 -5.23 -2.22 -33.81
N ARG A 222 -5.39 -3.15 -34.73
CA ARG A 222 -6.57 -4.03 -34.72
C ARG A 222 -6.54 -4.81 -33.42
N ASP A 223 -7.51 -4.53 -32.59
CA ASP A 223 -7.68 -5.26 -31.33
C ASP A 223 -8.08 -6.71 -31.69
N PRO A 224 -7.21 -7.68 -31.43
CA PRO A 224 -7.50 -9.07 -31.82
C PRO A 224 -8.70 -9.65 -31.07
N LEU A 225 -9.06 -9.08 -29.92
CA LEU A 225 -10.21 -9.55 -29.16
C LEU A 225 -11.53 -9.06 -29.74
N PHE A 226 -11.53 -7.88 -30.40
CA PHE A 226 -12.75 -7.32 -30.99
C PHE A 226 -12.95 -7.67 -32.47
N SER A 227 -11.91 -8.13 -33.16
CA SER A 227 -12.05 -8.50 -34.56
C SER A 227 -12.85 -9.84 -34.75
N GLN A 228 -12.98 -10.61 -33.67
CA GLN A 228 -13.69 -11.88 -33.70
C GLN A 228 -15.04 -11.88 -32.98
N ALA A 229 -15.41 -10.77 -32.36
CA ALA A 229 -16.62 -10.70 -31.55
C ALA A 229 -17.69 -9.86 -32.24
N ASN A 230 -18.86 -10.45 -32.44
CA ASN A 230 -20.06 -9.67 -32.80
C ASN A 230 -20.33 -8.61 -31.72
N ALA A 231 -20.71 -7.42 -32.15
CA ALA A 231 -20.87 -6.23 -31.30
C ALA A 231 -21.86 -6.39 -30.13
N SER A 232 -22.61 -7.47 -30.12
CA SER A 232 -23.58 -7.79 -29.06
C SER A 232 -22.95 -8.38 -27.78
N VAL A 233 -21.65 -8.68 -27.80
CA VAL A 233 -20.98 -9.42 -26.70
C VAL A 233 -19.99 -8.55 -25.94
N VAL A 234 -20.29 -7.27 -25.78
CA VAL A 234 -19.53 -6.43 -24.85
C VAL A 234 -20.13 -6.54 -23.44
N MET A 235 -20.70 -7.68 -23.13
CA MET A 235 -20.91 -8.04 -21.73
C MET A 235 -19.65 -8.72 -21.20
N ARG A 236 -19.32 -8.45 -19.94
CA ARG A 236 -18.25 -9.14 -19.23
C ARG A 236 -18.18 -10.58 -19.68
N LEU A 237 -17.00 -11.05 -20.02
CA LEU A 237 -16.76 -12.46 -20.28
C LEU A 237 -17.09 -13.28 -19.03
N SER A 238 -18.34 -13.26 -18.65
CA SER A 238 -18.83 -13.89 -17.42
C SER A 238 -19.08 -15.37 -17.60
N SER A 239 -19.01 -15.87 -18.85
CA SER A 239 -19.67 -17.13 -19.09
C SER A 239 -18.80 -18.36 -18.88
N LYS A 240 -17.47 -18.27 -18.97
CA LYS A 240 -16.66 -19.50 -18.91
C LYS A 240 -15.56 -19.47 -17.86
N MET A 241 -14.92 -18.34 -17.63
CA MET A 241 -13.89 -18.21 -16.62
C MET A 241 -13.81 -16.75 -16.14
N TYR A 242 -13.86 -16.55 -14.85
CA TYR A 242 -13.63 -15.26 -14.23
C TYR A 242 -12.38 -15.35 -13.36
N ALA A 243 -11.45 -14.45 -13.56
CA ALA A 243 -10.24 -14.36 -12.74
C ALA A 243 -10.08 -12.93 -12.24
N SER A 244 -10.00 -12.79 -10.94
CA SER A 244 -9.64 -11.54 -10.28
C SER A 244 -8.37 -11.78 -9.46
N HIS A 245 -7.48 -10.79 -9.44
CA HIS A 245 -6.23 -10.92 -8.72
C HIS A 245 -5.70 -9.55 -8.38
N ASN A 246 -4.96 -9.48 -7.31
CA ASN A 246 -4.34 -8.25 -6.85
C ASN A 246 -2.86 -8.28 -7.24
N GLY A 247 -2.51 -7.44 -8.20
CA GLY A 247 -1.14 -7.31 -8.68
C GLY A 247 -0.50 -6.02 -8.20
N TYR A 248 0.79 -5.84 -8.47
CA TYR A 248 1.45 -4.59 -8.14
C TYR A 248 2.62 -4.29 -9.05
N VAL A 249 2.86 -3.01 -9.22
CA VAL A 249 3.95 -2.47 -10.03
C VAL A 249 4.96 -1.80 -9.10
N LYS A 250 6.23 -2.10 -9.31
CA LYS A 250 7.33 -1.37 -8.66
C LYS A 250 7.99 -0.52 -9.73
N SER A 251 7.76 0.77 -9.67
CA SER A 251 8.22 1.69 -10.70
C SER A 251 9.38 2.53 -10.21
N LEU A 252 10.30 2.84 -11.11
CA LEU A 252 11.33 3.84 -10.90
C LEU A 252 10.80 5.18 -11.40
N ALA A 253 10.78 6.19 -10.53
CA ALA A 253 10.45 7.56 -10.90
C ALA A 253 11.74 8.29 -11.25
N LEU A 254 11.80 8.90 -12.44
CA LEU A 254 13.00 9.62 -12.87
C LEU A 254 12.61 11.04 -13.29
N SER A 255 13.29 12.03 -12.71
CA SER A 255 13.19 13.43 -13.11
C SER A 255 14.44 13.85 -13.89
N SER A 256 14.25 14.39 -15.07
CA SER A 256 15.35 15.00 -15.84
C SER A 256 15.84 16.27 -15.15
N HIS A 257 17.03 16.72 -15.51
CA HIS A 257 17.57 17.99 -15.01
C HIS A 257 16.67 19.17 -15.42
N SER A 258 16.14 19.16 -16.64
CA SER A 258 15.23 20.19 -17.11
C SER A 258 13.96 20.27 -16.26
N MET A 259 13.47 19.13 -15.74
CA MET A 259 12.33 19.11 -14.83
C MET A 259 12.73 19.56 -13.42
N TYR A 260 13.89 19.14 -12.95
CA TYR A 260 14.42 19.59 -11.66
C TYR A 260 14.54 21.12 -11.60
N SER A 261 15.01 21.74 -12.71
CA SER A 261 15.21 23.19 -12.78
C SER A 261 13.89 24.00 -12.63
N VAL A 262 12.73 23.36 -12.82
CA VAL A 262 11.43 24.00 -12.56
C VAL A 262 11.25 24.28 -11.06
N PHE A 263 11.74 23.39 -10.21
CA PHE A 263 11.55 23.47 -8.75
C PHE A 263 12.78 23.97 -8.00
N ASN A 264 13.98 23.72 -8.54
CA ASN A 264 15.28 23.98 -7.92
C ASN A 264 15.38 23.46 -6.48
N ASN A 265 14.70 22.36 -6.21
CA ASN A 265 14.64 21.76 -4.86
C ASN A 265 14.27 20.29 -4.98
N VAL A 266 15.12 19.42 -4.42
CA VAL A 266 14.94 17.95 -4.48
C VAL A 266 13.61 17.53 -3.83
N SER A 267 13.32 18.08 -2.65
CA SER A 267 12.10 17.70 -1.92
C SER A 267 10.82 18.09 -2.68
N LYS A 268 10.79 19.30 -3.26
CA LYS A 268 9.63 19.76 -4.07
C LYS A 268 9.48 18.93 -5.34
N CYS A 269 10.58 18.61 -6.01
CA CYS A 269 10.57 17.75 -7.19
C CYS A 269 10.08 16.35 -6.84
N ALA A 270 10.56 15.78 -5.74
CA ALA A 270 10.12 14.46 -5.25
C ALA A 270 8.64 14.47 -4.92
N GLN A 271 8.15 15.50 -4.22
CA GLN A 271 6.72 15.64 -3.88
C GLN A 271 5.84 15.70 -5.12
N PHE A 272 6.28 16.43 -6.15
CA PHE A 272 5.55 16.51 -7.41
C PHE A 272 5.44 15.13 -8.08
N LEU A 273 6.53 14.37 -8.12
CA LEU A 273 6.51 13.00 -8.66
C LEU A 273 5.59 12.10 -7.83
N ILE A 274 5.67 12.21 -6.50
CA ILE A 274 4.85 11.41 -5.59
C ILE A 274 3.35 11.67 -5.82
N ARG A 275 2.95 12.93 -6.08
CA ARG A 275 1.56 13.27 -6.39
C ARG A 275 1.09 12.58 -7.67
N ILE A 276 1.93 12.57 -8.71
CA ILE A 276 1.63 11.87 -9.97
C ILE A 276 1.43 10.38 -9.70
N PHE A 277 2.36 9.75 -8.99
CA PHE A 277 2.30 8.32 -8.69
C PHE A 277 1.12 7.96 -7.79
N SER A 278 0.77 8.84 -6.85
CA SER A 278 -0.38 8.66 -5.96
C SER A 278 -1.70 8.58 -6.76
N LEU A 279 -1.84 9.42 -7.79
CA LEU A 279 -3.01 9.38 -8.67
C LEU A 279 -2.99 8.13 -9.57
N ILE A 280 -1.83 7.79 -10.14
CA ILE A 280 -1.71 6.57 -10.97
C ILE A 280 -2.13 5.34 -10.16
N ASP A 281 -1.63 5.22 -8.93
CA ASP A 281 -2.01 4.14 -8.01
C ASP A 281 -3.52 4.11 -7.81
N THR A 282 -4.13 5.26 -7.54
CA THR A 282 -5.59 5.36 -7.35
C THR A 282 -6.36 4.89 -8.57
N PHE A 283 -5.94 5.27 -9.77
CA PHE A 283 -6.59 4.84 -11.01
C PHE A 283 -6.50 3.31 -11.19
N TYR A 284 -5.33 2.74 -10.92
CA TYR A 284 -5.09 1.31 -11.10
C TYR A 284 -5.72 0.43 -10.02
N GLN A 285 -6.10 1.00 -8.87
CA GLN A 285 -6.87 0.27 -7.85
C GLN A 285 -8.17 -0.32 -8.42
N ALA A 286 -8.78 0.35 -9.40
CA ALA A 286 -9.99 -0.15 -10.07
C ALA A 286 -9.72 -1.46 -10.85
N LEU A 287 -8.46 -1.70 -11.25
CA LEU A 287 -8.03 -2.91 -11.96
C LEU A 287 -7.36 -3.93 -11.03
N ASP A 288 -7.48 -3.76 -9.72
CA ASP A 288 -6.82 -4.59 -8.69
C ASP A 288 -5.30 -4.58 -8.83
N ILE A 289 -4.73 -3.45 -9.24
CA ILE A 289 -3.28 -3.26 -9.36
C ILE A 289 -2.87 -2.11 -8.44
N ASN A 290 -1.89 -2.37 -7.58
CA ASN A 290 -1.26 -1.35 -6.74
C ASN A 290 0.00 -0.84 -7.44
N TYR A 291 0.15 0.47 -7.52
CA TYR A 291 1.25 1.09 -8.27
C TYR A 291 2.21 1.78 -7.30
N TYR A 292 3.29 1.08 -6.94
CA TYR A 292 4.26 1.55 -5.96
C TYR A 292 5.45 2.25 -6.60
N ILE A 293 5.95 3.27 -5.91
CA ILE A 293 7.25 3.84 -6.19
C ILE A 293 8.28 2.93 -5.50
N GLY A 294 9.15 2.31 -6.28
CA GLY A 294 10.24 1.48 -5.76
C GLY A 294 11.48 2.31 -5.41
N SER A 295 11.76 3.30 -6.25
CA SER A 295 12.93 4.19 -6.10
C SER A 295 12.73 5.43 -6.95
N MET A 296 13.58 6.44 -6.74
CA MET A 296 13.50 7.71 -7.42
C MET A 296 14.91 8.20 -7.78
N ILE A 297 15.06 8.75 -8.98
CA ILE A 297 16.30 9.40 -9.42
C ILE A 297 15.96 10.83 -9.86
N ILE A 298 16.66 11.81 -9.32
CA ILE A 298 16.50 13.22 -9.68
C ILE A 298 17.85 13.75 -10.17
N TYR A 299 17.93 14.11 -11.43
CA TYR A 299 19.15 14.69 -12.01
C TYR A 299 19.26 16.16 -11.62
N THR A 300 20.20 16.47 -10.72
CA THR A 300 20.36 17.80 -10.12
C THR A 300 21.40 18.67 -10.82
N GLN A 301 22.43 18.07 -11.43
CA GLN A 301 23.56 18.84 -11.98
C GLN A 301 23.67 18.81 -13.50
N GLY A 302 22.97 17.95 -14.18
CA GLY A 302 22.99 17.85 -15.63
C GLY A 302 22.63 16.48 -16.14
N GLU A 303 22.37 16.38 -17.40
CA GLU A 303 21.93 15.12 -18.01
C GLU A 303 23.10 14.43 -18.69
N SER A 304 23.33 13.17 -18.31
CA SER A 304 24.36 12.33 -18.96
C SER A 304 23.96 11.89 -20.37
N ALA A 305 22.71 12.11 -20.74
CA ALA A 305 22.18 11.83 -22.08
C ALA A 305 21.20 12.94 -22.44
N ALA A 306 21.22 13.40 -23.67
CA ALA A 306 20.35 14.48 -24.14
C ALA A 306 18.86 14.03 -24.03
N MET A 307 18.17 14.50 -23.01
CA MET A 307 16.77 14.18 -22.76
C MET A 307 15.79 15.22 -23.31
N ASN A 308 16.28 16.22 -24.02
CA ASN A 308 15.45 17.31 -24.54
C ASN A 308 14.63 16.91 -25.76
N ASN A 309 15.05 15.87 -26.47
CA ASN A 309 14.33 15.35 -27.62
C ASN A 309 14.18 13.84 -27.48
N VAL A 310 12.94 13.40 -27.26
CA VAL A 310 12.63 11.99 -26.99
C VAL A 310 12.97 11.08 -28.18
N HIS A 311 12.84 11.58 -29.40
CA HIS A 311 13.20 10.83 -30.61
C HIS A 311 14.67 10.45 -30.65
N GLN A 312 15.50 11.43 -30.35
CA GLN A 312 16.97 11.26 -30.36
C GLN A 312 17.45 10.60 -29.06
N ALA A 313 16.69 10.77 -27.96
CA ALA A 313 17.09 10.32 -26.63
C ALA A 313 16.78 8.84 -26.36
N HIS A 314 15.82 8.24 -27.07
CA HIS A 314 15.35 6.89 -26.71
C HIS A 314 16.49 5.86 -26.76
N SER A 315 17.29 5.85 -27.80
CA SER A 315 18.38 4.89 -27.97
C SER A 315 19.57 5.16 -27.05
N PRO A 316 20.07 6.41 -26.93
CA PRO A 316 21.12 6.75 -25.93
C PRO A 316 20.62 6.54 -24.51
N LEU A 317 19.35 6.88 -24.21
CA LEU A 317 18.76 6.71 -22.89
C LEU A 317 18.65 5.23 -22.52
N ALA A 318 18.25 4.37 -23.45
CA ALA A 318 18.20 2.93 -23.24
C ALA A 318 19.59 2.36 -22.96
N ARG A 319 20.62 2.83 -23.68
CA ARG A 319 22.00 2.43 -23.41
C ARG A 319 22.50 2.93 -22.07
N TYR A 320 22.21 4.18 -21.72
CA TYR A 320 22.55 4.75 -20.40
C TYR A 320 21.89 3.94 -19.28
N TYR A 321 20.60 3.64 -19.43
CA TYR A 321 19.84 2.83 -18.48
C TYR A 321 20.48 1.47 -18.29
N HIS A 322 20.83 0.81 -19.38
CA HIS A 322 21.41 -0.52 -19.34
C HIS A 322 22.78 -0.53 -18.64
N SER A 323 23.57 0.51 -18.84
CA SER A 323 24.93 0.58 -18.30
C SER A 323 25.01 1.17 -16.88
N LYS A 324 24.12 2.09 -16.51
CA LYS A 324 24.24 2.84 -15.26
C LYS A 324 23.11 2.58 -14.26
N VAL A 325 21.88 2.33 -14.71
CA VAL A 325 20.73 2.18 -13.82
C VAL A 325 20.42 0.71 -13.53
N TYR A 326 20.36 -0.13 -14.55
CA TYR A 326 20.06 -1.55 -14.37
C TYR A 326 21.03 -2.31 -13.47
N PRO A 327 22.35 -2.01 -13.47
CA PRO A 327 23.23 -2.65 -12.48
C PRO A 327 22.89 -2.30 -11.02
N ILE A 328 22.11 -1.25 -10.81
CA ILE A 328 21.71 -0.80 -9.47
C ILE A 328 20.32 -1.35 -9.12
N ILE A 329 19.33 -1.13 -9.99
CA ILE A 329 17.90 -1.40 -9.72
C ILE A 329 17.23 -1.97 -10.97
N LEU A 330 16.40 -3.00 -10.76
CA LEU A 330 15.55 -3.57 -11.81
C LEU A 330 14.07 -3.27 -11.52
N PRO A 331 13.55 -2.14 -12.03
CA PRO A 331 12.11 -1.83 -11.84
C PRO A 331 11.25 -2.57 -12.87
N HIS A 332 9.94 -2.70 -12.58
CA HIS A 332 8.95 -3.22 -13.53
C HIS A 332 8.70 -2.23 -14.67
N SER A 333 8.79 -0.94 -14.37
CA SER A 333 8.70 0.14 -15.35
C SER A 333 9.48 1.34 -14.85
N THR A 334 9.87 2.22 -15.76
CA THR A 334 10.48 3.50 -15.42
C THR A 334 9.65 4.62 -16.02
N LEU A 335 9.18 5.53 -15.17
CA LEU A 335 8.48 6.73 -15.60
C LEU A 335 9.43 7.90 -15.54
N ILE A 336 9.72 8.47 -16.71
CA ILE A 336 10.66 9.59 -16.88
C ILE A 336 9.86 10.85 -17.13
N VAL A 337 10.05 11.86 -16.28
CA VAL A 337 9.39 13.17 -16.42
C VAL A 337 10.42 14.20 -16.90
N ILE A 338 10.12 14.83 -18.02
CA ILE A 338 10.94 15.88 -18.63
C ILE A 338 10.12 17.17 -18.72
N LYS A 339 10.79 18.34 -18.68
CA LYS A 339 10.11 19.65 -18.73
C LYS A 339 9.42 19.84 -20.07
N GLU A 340 10.15 19.59 -21.14
CA GLU A 340 9.66 19.69 -22.50
C GLU A 340 9.69 18.31 -23.14
N GLY A 341 8.73 18.04 -23.97
CA GLY A 341 8.72 16.75 -24.63
C GLY A 341 7.97 16.84 -25.95
N PRO A 342 8.46 16.14 -26.95
CA PRO A 342 7.73 16.13 -28.22
C PRO A 342 6.39 15.44 -28.06
N LEU A 343 5.40 16.02 -28.65
CA LEU A 343 4.08 15.44 -28.82
C LEU A 343 4.11 14.45 -30.01
N ASP A 344 5.00 13.47 -29.94
CA ASP A 344 5.31 12.64 -31.08
C ASP A 344 4.92 11.18 -30.89
N ASN A 345 4.58 10.54 -31.99
CA ASN A 345 4.10 9.16 -32.05
C ASN A 345 5.10 8.13 -31.55
N ASN A 346 6.40 8.42 -31.69
CA ASN A 346 7.47 7.48 -31.31
C ASN A 346 7.64 7.36 -29.77
N THR A 347 6.94 8.17 -29.00
CA THR A 347 6.91 8.04 -27.53
C THR A 347 5.77 7.12 -27.05
N GLU A 348 5.00 6.59 -27.98
CA GLU A 348 3.91 5.66 -27.63
C GLU A 348 4.50 4.34 -27.13
N PRO A 349 4.09 3.88 -25.93
CA PRO A 349 4.62 2.62 -25.39
C PRO A 349 4.20 1.45 -26.28
N ILE A 350 5.16 0.56 -26.52
CA ILE A 350 4.91 -0.68 -27.27
C ILE A 350 4.10 -1.62 -26.39
N LEU A 351 3.05 -2.21 -26.94
CA LEU A 351 2.19 -3.17 -26.26
C LEU A 351 3.00 -4.36 -25.72
N TYR A 352 2.61 -4.84 -24.54
CA TYR A 352 3.20 -6.03 -23.90
C TYR A 352 4.71 -5.90 -23.59
N ARG A 353 5.20 -4.66 -23.39
CA ARG A 353 6.59 -4.42 -22.97
C ARG A 353 6.77 -4.39 -21.45
N PHE A 354 5.67 -4.45 -20.73
CA PHE A 354 5.71 -4.53 -19.27
C PHE A 354 6.49 -5.79 -18.84
N CYS A 355 7.21 -5.74 -17.76
CA CYS A 355 8.10 -6.80 -17.28
C CYS A 355 9.40 -6.96 -18.09
N LYS A 356 9.63 -6.16 -19.13
CA LYS A 356 10.85 -6.22 -19.91
C LYS A 356 11.78 -5.07 -19.54
N MET A 357 13.09 -5.31 -19.65
CA MET A 357 14.14 -4.38 -19.19
C MET A 357 14.06 -2.98 -19.81
N GLN A 358 13.40 -2.83 -20.95
CA GLN A 358 13.33 -1.57 -21.68
C GLN A 358 11.97 -0.89 -21.59
N ASN A 359 11.25 -1.08 -20.49
CA ASN A 359 9.95 -0.43 -20.30
C ASN A 359 10.14 1.00 -19.78
N LEU A 360 10.55 1.90 -20.70
CA LEU A 360 10.76 3.31 -20.42
C LEU A 360 9.53 4.09 -20.89
N LEU A 361 8.89 4.80 -19.98
CA LEU A 361 7.70 5.60 -20.23
C LEU A 361 8.06 7.07 -20.04
N MET A 362 7.97 7.85 -21.10
CA MET A 362 8.37 9.25 -21.09
C MET A 362 7.15 10.17 -21.00
N LEU A 363 7.24 11.19 -20.16
CA LEU A 363 6.16 12.11 -19.84
C LEU A 363 6.66 13.55 -19.91
N GLY A 364 6.07 14.35 -20.79
CA GLY A 364 6.38 15.78 -20.92
C GLY A 364 5.52 16.61 -19.99
N TYR A 365 6.16 17.44 -19.15
CA TYR A 365 5.48 18.32 -18.20
C TYR A 365 4.69 19.42 -18.92
N LEU A 366 5.32 20.20 -19.79
CA LEU A 366 4.71 21.25 -20.64
C LEU A 366 3.79 22.20 -19.87
N GLY A 367 4.06 22.45 -18.58
CA GLY A 367 3.21 23.29 -17.74
C GLY A 367 1.86 22.68 -17.35
N ARG A 368 1.65 21.39 -17.60
CA ARG A 368 0.38 20.73 -17.32
C ARG A 368 0.18 20.50 -15.83
N HIS A 369 -1.08 20.50 -15.42
CA HIS A 369 -1.46 20.13 -14.06
C HIS A 369 -1.11 18.65 -13.80
N TYR A 370 -0.67 18.31 -12.58
CA TYR A 370 -0.24 16.95 -12.24
C TYR A 370 -1.35 15.92 -12.43
N LEU A 371 -2.63 16.31 -12.31
CA LEU A 371 -3.76 15.41 -12.61
C LEU A 371 -3.76 14.98 -14.08
N ILE A 372 -3.57 15.95 -15.01
CA ILE A 372 -3.49 15.65 -16.45
C ILE A 372 -2.30 14.75 -16.74
N LEU A 373 -1.14 15.06 -16.14
CA LEU A 373 0.07 14.25 -16.28
C LEU A 373 -0.16 12.82 -15.78
N SER A 374 -0.87 12.66 -14.67
CA SER A 374 -1.17 11.34 -14.10
C SER A 374 -2.08 10.52 -15.02
N ILE A 375 -3.03 11.17 -15.69
CA ILE A 375 -3.92 10.51 -16.65
C ILE A 375 -3.12 10.04 -17.88
N VAL A 376 -2.26 10.92 -18.43
CA VAL A 376 -1.37 10.57 -19.55
C VAL A 376 -0.43 9.43 -19.15
N ALA A 377 0.16 9.51 -17.95
CA ALA A 377 1.05 8.46 -17.44
C ALA A 377 0.31 7.14 -17.29
N ALA A 378 -0.90 7.16 -16.71
CA ALA A 378 -1.74 5.96 -16.56
C ALA A 378 -2.08 5.34 -17.91
N GLN A 379 -2.39 6.16 -18.92
CA GLN A 379 -2.64 5.68 -20.28
C GLN A 379 -1.40 4.98 -20.85
N LYS A 380 -0.21 5.60 -20.71
CA LYS A 380 1.06 5.02 -21.20
C LYS A 380 1.39 3.71 -20.46
N VAL A 381 1.17 3.65 -19.15
CA VAL A 381 1.34 2.43 -18.36
C VAL A 381 0.39 1.34 -18.88
N GLY A 382 -0.87 1.68 -19.12
CA GLY A 382 -1.85 0.74 -19.68
C GLY A 382 -1.42 0.18 -21.03
N ARG A 383 -0.93 1.02 -21.93
CA ARG A 383 -0.39 0.59 -23.22
C ARG A 383 0.76 -0.40 -23.03
N SER A 384 1.67 -0.13 -22.11
CA SER A 384 2.80 -1.03 -21.86
C SER A 384 2.35 -2.38 -21.30
N PHE A 385 1.27 -2.43 -20.55
CA PHE A 385 0.63 -3.69 -20.11
C PHE A 385 0.09 -4.48 -21.32
N GLY A 386 -0.45 -3.79 -22.31
CA GLY A 386 -1.14 -4.39 -23.44
C GLY A 386 -2.61 -3.99 -23.52
N LEU A 387 -3.00 -2.94 -22.80
CA LEU A 387 -4.35 -2.39 -22.94
C LEU A 387 -4.42 -1.59 -24.25
N TYR A 388 -5.42 -1.89 -25.06
CA TYR A 388 -5.67 -1.18 -26.31
C TYR A 388 -6.42 0.11 -26.03
N TYR A 389 -6.39 1.04 -26.96
CA TYR A 389 -7.21 2.24 -26.90
C TYR A 389 -8.70 1.87 -27.01
N ASP A 390 -9.51 2.61 -26.25
CA ASP A 390 -10.96 2.41 -26.27
C ASP A 390 -11.54 2.72 -27.66
N ASN A 391 -12.41 1.85 -28.11
CA ASN A 391 -13.14 2.02 -29.35
C ASN A 391 -14.61 2.42 -29.04
N ARG A 392 -15.43 2.56 -30.07
CA ARG A 392 -16.83 2.99 -29.95
C ARG A 392 -17.74 2.05 -29.14
N PHE A 393 -17.31 0.81 -28.92
CA PHE A 393 -18.06 -0.20 -28.15
C PHE A 393 -17.69 -0.21 -26.67
N CYS A 394 -16.64 0.51 -26.30
CA CYS A 394 -16.17 0.56 -24.91
C CYS A 394 -17.04 1.52 -24.11
N ILE A 395 -17.47 1.07 -22.96
CA ILE A 395 -18.37 1.80 -22.08
C ILE A 395 -17.62 2.29 -20.85
N CYS A 396 -17.74 3.59 -20.60
CA CYS A 396 -17.17 4.25 -19.44
C CYS A 396 -18.28 4.48 -18.42
N GLN A 397 -18.17 3.92 -17.22
CA GLN A 397 -19.19 4.07 -16.19
C GLN A 397 -19.16 5.49 -15.60
N ARG A 398 -20.28 6.22 -15.71
CA ARG A 398 -20.47 7.55 -15.11
C ARG A 398 -19.40 8.59 -15.48
N ARG A 399 -18.66 8.34 -16.55
CA ARG A 399 -17.66 9.29 -17.06
C ARG A 399 -17.88 9.44 -18.56
N SER A 400 -17.68 10.64 -19.04
CA SER A 400 -17.80 10.92 -20.48
C SER A 400 -16.65 10.26 -21.26
N ILE A 401 -15.47 10.16 -20.67
CA ILE A 401 -14.26 9.63 -21.29
C ILE A 401 -13.52 8.76 -20.25
N CYS A 402 -12.95 7.64 -20.70
CA CYS A 402 -12.11 6.77 -19.87
C CYS A 402 -10.62 7.01 -20.14
N ILE A 403 -9.78 6.46 -19.26
CA ILE A 403 -8.30 6.66 -19.30
C ILE A 403 -7.70 6.16 -20.62
N MET A 404 -8.18 5.03 -21.14
CA MET A 404 -7.64 4.47 -22.39
C MET A 404 -8.28 5.09 -23.67
N HIS A 405 -9.10 6.13 -23.54
CA HIS A 405 -9.64 6.85 -24.69
C HIS A 405 -8.50 7.61 -25.41
N LYS A 406 -8.59 7.70 -26.73
CA LYS A 406 -7.55 8.37 -27.56
C LYS A 406 -7.40 9.85 -27.21
N ILE A 407 -8.55 10.50 -26.90
CA ILE A 407 -8.57 11.91 -26.45
C ILE A 407 -8.44 11.92 -24.93
N ILE A 408 -7.53 12.72 -24.42
CA ILE A 408 -7.28 12.84 -22.99
C ILE A 408 -8.33 13.76 -22.38
N GLY A 409 -9.05 13.27 -21.37
CA GLY A 409 -10.00 14.06 -20.59
C GLY A 409 -9.68 13.98 -19.11
N LEU A 410 -10.36 14.79 -18.30
CA LEU A 410 -10.22 14.74 -16.85
C LEU A 410 -11.02 13.55 -16.30
N THR A 411 -10.42 12.38 -16.27
CA THR A 411 -11.05 11.12 -15.90
C THR A 411 -10.22 10.35 -14.87
N ASP A 412 -10.86 9.39 -14.21
CA ASP A 412 -10.24 8.52 -13.21
C ASP A 412 -10.58 7.05 -13.44
N SER A 413 -11.29 6.74 -14.52
CA SER A 413 -11.89 5.41 -14.72
C SER A 413 -11.37 4.72 -15.96
N PHE A 414 -11.28 3.39 -15.88
CA PHE A 414 -11.04 2.51 -17.02
C PHE A 414 -12.35 1.99 -17.58
N SER A 415 -12.39 1.71 -18.88
CA SER A 415 -13.55 1.17 -19.57
C SER A 415 -13.71 -0.33 -19.32
N ASN A 416 -14.88 -0.88 -19.66
CA ASN A 416 -15.12 -2.32 -19.67
C ASN A 416 -14.13 -3.06 -20.58
N CYS A 417 -13.68 -2.44 -21.67
CA CYS A 417 -12.68 -3.00 -22.57
C CYS A 417 -11.34 -3.18 -21.88
N SER A 418 -10.92 -2.20 -21.06
CA SER A 418 -9.68 -2.28 -20.30
C SER A 418 -9.68 -3.44 -19.30
N PHE A 419 -10.80 -3.66 -18.61
CA PHE A 419 -10.97 -4.80 -17.71
C PHE A 419 -10.85 -6.13 -18.48
N MET A 420 -11.48 -6.23 -19.63
CA MET A 420 -11.42 -7.43 -20.46
C MET A 420 -10.01 -7.71 -20.98
N HIS A 421 -9.33 -6.68 -21.46
CA HIS A 421 -7.93 -6.80 -21.92
C HIS A 421 -7.03 -7.28 -20.80
N LEU A 422 -7.17 -6.70 -19.60
CA LEU A 422 -6.36 -7.10 -18.45
C LEU A 422 -6.59 -8.56 -18.08
N GLN A 423 -7.85 -9.01 -18.06
CA GLN A 423 -8.16 -10.42 -17.80
C GLN A 423 -7.48 -11.35 -18.82
N HIS A 424 -7.50 -10.96 -20.09
CA HIS A 424 -6.83 -11.72 -21.15
C HIS A 424 -5.30 -11.73 -20.93
N ILE A 425 -4.70 -10.58 -20.61
CA ILE A 425 -3.25 -10.45 -20.37
C ILE A 425 -2.83 -11.35 -19.20
N VAL A 426 -3.59 -11.34 -18.13
CA VAL A 426 -3.32 -12.16 -16.93
C VAL A 426 -3.46 -13.65 -17.26
N GLY A 427 -4.52 -14.02 -17.97
CA GLY A 427 -4.76 -15.41 -18.36
C GLY A 427 -3.73 -15.96 -19.33
N SER A 428 -3.11 -15.09 -20.14
CA SER A 428 -2.07 -15.51 -21.11
C SER A 428 -0.65 -15.53 -20.53
N GLY A 429 -0.47 -15.14 -19.27
CA GLY A 429 0.83 -15.13 -18.60
C GLY A 429 1.80 -14.04 -19.06
N LYS A 430 1.32 -13.07 -19.81
CA LYS A 430 2.18 -12.02 -20.39
C LYS A 430 2.62 -10.94 -19.39
N SER A 431 2.08 -10.93 -18.17
CA SER A 431 2.36 -9.92 -17.14
C SER A 431 2.71 -10.56 -15.81
N GLU A 432 3.52 -11.59 -15.81
CA GLU A 432 3.87 -12.36 -14.62
C GLU A 432 4.59 -11.53 -13.55
N CYS A 433 5.37 -10.51 -13.95
CA CYS A 433 6.08 -9.67 -13.00
C CYS A 433 5.12 -8.83 -12.12
N LEU A 434 3.86 -8.65 -12.53
CA LEU A 434 2.85 -8.02 -11.68
C LEU A 434 2.65 -8.76 -10.36
N TYR A 435 2.99 -10.03 -10.32
CA TYR A 435 2.75 -10.92 -9.18
C TYR A 435 4.04 -11.33 -8.47
N SER A 436 5.19 -10.78 -8.89
CA SER A 436 6.49 -10.97 -8.23
C SER A 436 6.63 -10.00 -7.06
N THR A 437 7.05 -10.51 -5.91
CA THR A 437 7.29 -9.68 -4.73
C THR A 437 8.71 -9.12 -4.67
N GLU A 438 9.61 -9.63 -5.51
CA GLU A 438 11.02 -9.24 -5.45
C GLU A 438 11.28 -7.96 -6.25
N MET A 439 11.78 -6.94 -5.60
CA MET A 439 12.49 -5.87 -6.27
C MET A 439 13.98 -6.13 -6.06
N ARG A 440 14.67 -6.43 -7.14
CA ARG A 440 16.09 -6.75 -7.06
C ARG A 440 16.91 -5.48 -7.06
N TYR A 441 17.40 -5.12 -5.89
CA TYR A 441 18.54 -4.21 -5.78
C TYR A 441 19.78 -5.06 -6.04
N LEU A 442 20.42 -4.84 -7.16
CA LEU A 442 21.61 -5.61 -7.52
C LEU A 442 22.83 -5.16 -6.72
N ASN A 443 22.82 -3.90 -6.27
CA ASN A 443 23.84 -3.39 -5.36
C ASN A 443 23.29 -3.30 -3.94
N LYS A 444 23.66 -4.25 -3.10
CA LYS A 444 23.20 -4.34 -1.71
C LYS A 444 23.73 -3.20 -0.81
N SER A 445 24.83 -2.54 -1.22
CA SER A 445 25.38 -1.43 -0.46
C SER A 445 24.48 -0.19 -0.44
N LEU A 446 23.48 -0.13 -1.32
CA LEU A 446 22.51 0.96 -1.35
C LEU A 446 21.38 0.80 -0.34
N THR A 447 21.26 -0.37 0.29
CA THR A 447 20.29 -0.62 1.37
C THR A 447 21.03 -0.57 2.71
N HIS A 448 21.49 0.61 3.10
CA HIS A 448 22.14 0.79 4.39
C HIS A 448 21.14 0.69 5.53
N ASP A 449 21.58 0.07 6.60
CA ASP A 449 20.91 0.06 7.88
C ASP A 449 20.70 1.51 8.33
N ARG A 450 19.50 1.85 8.72
CA ARG A 450 19.17 3.25 9.01
C ARG A 450 18.02 3.34 10.00
N CYS A 451 18.25 4.10 11.05
CA CYS A 451 17.23 4.41 12.05
C CYS A 451 15.98 5.01 11.40
N GLY A 452 14.81 4.48 11.74
CA GLY A 452 13.53 4.93 11.23
C GLY A 452 12.97 4.09 10.09
N ASN A 453 13.60 2.95 9.80
CA ASN A 453 13.12 2.04 8.75
C ASN A 453 12.11 1.00 9.27
N SER A 454 11.80 1.02 10.57
CA SER A 454 10.94 0.07 11.29
C SER A 454 11.51 -1.36 11.33
N ILE A 455 12.81 -1.49 11.14
CA ILE A 455 13.58 -2.73 11.32
C ILE A 455 14.69 -2.40 12.31
N VAL A 456 14.81 -3.19 13.35
CA VAL A 456 15.90 -2.98 14.33
C VAL A 456 17.19 -3.51 13.72
N ASP A 457 18.05 -2.60 13.32
CA ASP A 457 19.35 -2.91 12.71
C ASP A 457 20.41 -3.18 13.80
N PRO A 458 21.57 -3.79 13.45
CA PRO A 458 22.54 -4.25 14.48
C PRO A 458 23.07 -3.20 15.47
N LEU A 459 23.01 -1.92 15.10
CA LEU A 459 23.48 -0.82 15.97
C LEU A 459 22.36 -0.10 16.71
N GLU A 460 21.13 -0.60 16.60
CA GLU A 460 19.94 0.03 17.18
C GLU A 460 19.38 -0.77 18.36
N GLN A 461 18.83 -0.08 19.33
CA GLN A 461 18.12 -0.72 20.44
C GLN A 461 16.66 -0.98 20.08
N CYS A 462 16.08 -0.12 19.26
CA CYS A 462 14.69 -0.19 18.80
C CYS A 462 14.55 0.62 17.51
N ASP A 463 13.46 0.43 16.78
CA ASP A 463 13.11 1.32 15.68
C ASP A 463 11.60 1.57 15.70
N CYS A 464 11.21 2.83 15.91
CA CYS A 464 9.82 3.25 15.95
C CYS A 464 9.25 3.65 14.58
N GLY A 465 10.09 3.64 13.54
CA GLY A 465 9.68 3.98 12.18
C GLY A 465 9.82 5.47 11.89
N SER A 466 8.89 6.02 11.11
CA SER A 466 8.93 7.42 10.71
C SER A 466 8.81 8.36 11.90
N PHE A 467 9.27 9.59 11.72
CA PHE A 467 9.22 10.65 12.76
C PHE A 467 7.82 10.80 13.37
N LYS A 468 6.77 10.68 12.52
CA LYS A 468 5.38 10.75 12.98
C LYS A 468 4.99 9.57 13.86
N GLN A 469 5.48 8.38 13.54
CA GLN A 469 5.24 7.17 14.34
C GLN A 469 6.01 7.23 15.66
N CYS A 470 7.25 7.71 15.62
CA CYS A 470 8.09 7.87 16.80
C CYS A 470 7.52 8.90 17.77
N TYR A 471 6.90 9.97 17.28
CA TYR A 471 6.30 11.00 18.13
C TYR A 471 5.23 10.42 19.07
N SER A 472 4.52 9.38 18.63
CA SER A 472 3.49 8.73 19.44
C SER A 472 3.99 7.45 20.14
N ASN A 473 5.26 7.11 19.98
CA ASN A 473 5.84 5.89 20.56
C ASN A 473 6.37 6.20 21.97
N LEU A 474 5.96 5.39 22.95
CA LEU A 474 6.35 5.58 24.34
C LEU A 474 7.64 4.82 24.70
N CYS A 475 8.06 3.88 23.83
CA CYS A 475 9.13 2.93 24.14
C CYS A 475 10.45 3.25 23.44
N CYS A 476 10.39 4.02 22.35
CA CYS A 476 11.54 4.21 21.46
C CYS A 476 11.62 5.68 21.02
N HIS A 477 12.81 6.25 21.14
CA HIS A 477 13.12 7.60 20.64
C HIS A 477 13.37 7.57 19.12
N ASN A 478 13.34 8.74 18.51
CA ASN A 478 13.59 8.92 17.08
C ASN A 478 15.06 8.74 16.68
N ASP A 479 15.94 8.57 17.65
CA ASP A 479 17.37 8.23 17.47
C ASP A 479 17.62 6.71 17.63
N CYS A 480 16.55 5.91 17.69
CA CYS A 480 16.58 4.46 17.84
C CYS A 480 17.18 3.95 19.14
N THR A 481 17.04 4.73 20.19
CA THR A 481 17.37 4.31 21.57
C THR A 481 16.07 4.12 22.37
N PHE A 482 16.12 3.24 23.39
CA PHE A 482 14.96 3.05 24.27
C PHE A 482 14.72 4.26 25.17
N THR A 483 13.47 4.59 25.41
CA THR A 483 13.10 5.56 26.45
C THR A 483 13.45 5.02 27.83
N THR A 484 13.63 5.91 28.78
CA THR A 484 14.04 5.55 30.15
C THR A 484 13.06 4.56 30.77
N GLY A 485 13.56 3.39 31.16
CA GLY A 485 12.76 2.32 31.74
C GLY A 485 12.19 1.33 30.74
N SER A 486 12.36 1.56 29.44
CA SER A 486 11.92 0.64 28.40
C SER A 486 12.97 -0.44 28.13
N ILE A 487 12.50 -1.67 27.88
CA ILE A 487 13.37 -2.81 27.55
C ILE A 487 12.92 -3.50 26.25
N CYS A 488 11.79 -3.08 25.70
CA CYS A 488 11.29 -3.55 24.42
C CYS A 488 10.40 -2.49 23.78
N ASN A 489 10.29 -2.54 22.45
CA ASN A 489 9.41 -1.67 21.66
C ASN A 489 8.42 -2.49 20.86
N THR A 490 8.83 -3.67 20.39
CA THR A 490 8.06 -4.55 19.52
C THR A 490 8.15 -5.98 20.07
N GLY A 491 7.22 -6.81 19.64
CA GLY A 491 7.17 -8.21 20.04
C GLY A 491 5.81 -8.57 20.63
N ARG A 492 5.42 -9.80 20.43
CA ARG A 492 4.12 -10.28 20.93
C ARG A 492 4.08 -10.39 22.47
N CYS A 493 5.26 -10.45 23.08
CA CYS A 493 5.40 -10.49 24.55
C CYS A 493 6.01 -9.19 25.10
N CYS A 494 5.73 -8.07 24.42
CA CYS A 494 6.10 -6.72 24.86
C CYS A 494 4.82 -5.93 25.11
N THR A 495 4.61 -5.48 26.34
CA THR A 495 3.45 -4.69 26.74
C THR A 495 3.92 -3.52 27.59
N ASN A 496 3.52 -2.29 27.21
CA ASN A 496 3.90 -1.07 27.94
C ASN A 496 5.42 -0.95 28.12
N CYS A 497 6.16 -1.23 27.02
CA CYS A 497 7.63 -1.12 26.96
C CYS A 497 8.40 -2.12 27.85
N THR A 498 7.70 -3.10 28.44
CA THR A 498 8.30 -4.15 29.29
C THR A 498 7.84 -5.53 28.86
N TYR A 499 8.53 -6.58 29.32
CA TYR A 499 8.12 -7.95 29.03
C TYR A 499 6.72 -8.23 29.59
N SER A 500 5.85 -8.80 28.77
CA SER A 500 4.51 -9.21 29.18
C SER A 500 4.60 -10.27 30.29
N PRO A 501 3.72 -10.22 31.30
CA PRO A 501 3.75 -11.23 32.35
C PRO A 501 3.58 -12.65 31.84
N ALA A 502 4.19 -13.60 32.53
CA ALA A 502 4.03 -15.01 32.22
C ALA A 502 2.55 -15.39 32.22
N GLY A 503 2.11 -16.14 31.21
CA GLY A 503 0.71 -16.50 31.01
C GLY A 503 -0.07 -15.57 30.13
N THR A 504 0.54 -14.47 29.63
CA THR A 504 -0.10 -13.62 28.64
C THR A 504 -0.18 -14.37 27.30
N LEU A 505 -1.38 -14.48 26.74
CA LEU A 505 -1.58 -15.15 25.45
C LEU A 505 -0.91 -14.35 24.34
N CYS A 506 0.10 -14.91 23.71
CA CYS A 506 0.84 -14.24 22.63
C CYS A 506 0.50 -14.75 21.24
N ARG A 507 0.00 -15.97 21.13
CA ARG A 507 -0.52 -16.50 19.86
C ARG A 507 -1.80 -17.33 20.14
N PRO A 508 -2.97 -16.82 19.76
CA PRO A 508 -4.20 -17.59 19.90
C PRO A 508 -4.29 -18.69 18.85
N ILE A 509 -5.12 -19.68 19.12
CA ILE A 509 -5.40 -20.80 18.21
C ILE A 509 -5.83 -20.24 16.85
N GLN A 510 -5.15 -20.67 15.79
CA GLN A 510 -5.43 -20.23 14.41
C GLN A 510 -6.29 -21.22 13.64
N THR A 511 -6.09 -22.53 13.86
CA THR A 511 -6.79 -23.61 13.15
C THR A 511 -7.27 -24.66 14.14
N VAL A 512 -8.03 -25.62 13.63
CA VAL A 512 -8.52 -26.75 14.44
C VAL A 512 -7.37 -27.59 15.01
N CYS A 513 -6.23 -27.64 14.32
CA CYS A 513 -5.06 -28.45 14.70
C CYS A 513 -4.00 -27.65 15.46
N ASP A 514 -4.32 -26.42 15.82
CA ASP A 514 -3.36 -25.49 16.44
C ASP A 514 -3.52 -25.46 17.96
N LEU A 515 -2.47 -25.03 18.66
CA LEU A 515 -2.44 -24.88 20.10
C LEU A 515 -2.04 -23.46 20.47
N PRO A 516 -2.46 -22.94 21.63
CA PRO A 516 -2.13 -21.55 22.00
C PRO A 516 -0.75 -21.46 22.66
N GLU A 517 -0.04 -20.35 22.45
CA GLU A 517 1.22 -20.07 23.12
C GLU A 517 1.08 -18.88 24.08
N TYR A 518 1.89 -18.92 25.15
CA TYR A 518 1.86 -17.94 26.22
C TYR A 518 3.26 -17.38 26.49
N CYS A 519 3.33 -16.10 26.80
CA CYS A 519 4.58 -15.44 27.17
C CYS A 519 5.18 -16.04 28.45
N ARG A 520 6.51 -16.17 28.48
CA ARG A 520 7.24 -16.72 29.62
C ARG A 520 7.61 -15.69 30.68
N GLY A 521 7.42 -14.39 30.37
CA GLY A 521 7.67 -13.29 31.32
C GLY A 521 9.07 -12.72 31.31
N GLY A 522 9.98 -13.28 30.53
CA GLY A 522 11.37 -12.83 30.45
C GLY A 522 11.92 -12.69 29.04
N SER A 523 11.03 -12.63 28.05
CA SER A 523 11.40 -12.54 26.64
C SER A 523 10.35 -11.74 25.87
N LEU A 524 10.79 -11.05 24.83
CA LEU A 524 9.90 -10.36 23.92
C LEU A 524 9.28 -11.29 22.85
N THR A 525 9.85 -12.48 22.71
CA THR A 525 9.39 -13.46 21.71
C THR A 525 8.35 -14.40 22.30
N CYS A 526 7.33 -14.69 21.51
CA CYS A 526 6.41 -15.78 21.78
C CYS A 526 7.15 -17.11 21.60
N PRO A 527 6.83 -18.17 22.34
CA PRO A 527 7.39 -19.49 22.08
C PRO A 527 7.17 -19.95 20.64
N ASP A 528 7.92 -20.96 20.20
CA ASP A 528 7.77 -21.55 18.88
C ASP A 528 6.35 -22.08 18.68
N ASP A 529 5.96 -22.18 17.42
CA ASP A 529 4.62 -22.59 17.01
C ASP A 529 4.36 -24.06 17.41
N PHE A 530 3.50 -24.30 18.39
CA PHE A 530 3.12 -25.63 18.85
C PHE A 530 1.73 -25.98 18.32
N TYR A 531 1.59 -27.19 17.83
CA TYR A 531 0.36 -27.67 17.23
C TYR A 531 0.14 -29.15 17.59
N MET A 532 -1.05 -29.67 17.29
CA MET A 532 -1.39 -31.07 17.57
C MET A 532 -0.52 -32.01 16.74
N GLN A 533 -0.08 -33.11 17.35
CA GLN A 533 0.76 -34.11 16.69
C GLN A 533 0.15 -34.56 15.36
N ASP A 534 1.01 -34.73 14.36
CA ASP A 534 0.60 -35.23 13.05
C ASP A 534 -0.10 -36.60 13.19
N GLY A 535 -1.25 -36.71 12.54
CA GLY A 535 -2.12 -37.90 12.66
C GLY A 535 -3.28 -37.74 13.62
N THR A 536 -3.33 -36.69 14.47
CA THR A 536 -4.46 -36.43 15.37
C THR A 536 -5.72 -36.17 14.55
N PRO A 537 -6.84 -36.91 14.76
CA PRO A 537 -8.07 -36.66 13.98
C PRO A 537 -8.60 -35.24 14.16
N CYS A 538 -8.92 -34.57 13.06
CA CYS A 538 -9.52 -33.21 13.05
C CYS A 538 -10.96 -33.22 12.55
N THR A 539 -11.33 -34.18 11.66
CA THR A 539 -12.67 -34.43 11.17
C THR A 539 -12.85 -35.92 10.98
N GLU A 540 -14.03 -36.34 10.52
CA GLU A 540 -14.30 -37.75 10.22
C GLU A 540 -13.37 -38.30 9.10
N VAL A 541 -12.93 -37.42 8.19
CA VAL A 541 -12.14 -37.82 7.02
C VAL A 541 -10.73 -37.20 7.00
N GLY A 542 -10.42 -36.33 7.97
CA GLY A 542 -9.16 -35.62 8.01
C GLY A 542 -8.44 -35.75 9.33
N TYR A 543 -7.14 -35.52 9.29
CA TYR A 543 -6.27 -35.52 10.45
C TYR A 543 -5.34 -34.28 10.40
N CYS A 544 -4.70 -33.98 11.50
CA CYS A 544 -3.77 -32.88 11.61
C CYS A 544 -2.43 -33.25 10.96
N TYR A 545 -1.87 -32.33 10.20
CA TYR A 545 -0.55 -32.45 9.59
C TYR A 545 0.11 -31.08 9.56
N HIS A 546 1.24 -30.94 10.25
CA HIS A 546 1.99 -29.67 10.41
C HIS A 546 1.04 -28.51 10.81
N GLY A 547 0.22 -28.74 11.83
CA GLY A 547 -0.66 -27.73 12.38
C GLY A 547 -1.91 -27.43 11.58
N ASN A 548 -2.17 -28.15 10.49
CA ASN A 548 -3.32 -27.92 9.62
C ASN A 548 -4.16 -29.18 9.49
N CYS A 549 -5.48 -29.00 9.42
CA CYS A 549 -6.38 -30.10 9.12
C CYS A 549 -6.30 -30.46 7.63
N THR A 550 -6.15 -31.74 7.33
CA THR A 550 -5.97 -32.23 5.95
C THR A 550 -7.29 -32.39 5.19
N ASP A 551 -8.43 -32.12 5.82
CA ASP A 551 -9.74 -32.15 5.16
C ASP A 551 -9.86 -30.95 4.21
N ARG A 552 -10.03 -31.23 2.90
CA ARG A 552 -10.16 -30.20 1.87
C ARG A 552 -11.38 -29.30 2.13
N SER A 553 -12.47 -29.82 2.71
CA SER A 553 -13.65 -29.00 3.02
C SER A 553 -13.35 -27.99 4.13
N VAL A 554 -12.57 -28.38 5.14
CA VAL A 554 -12.09 -27.43 6.17
C VAL A 554 -11.22 -26.36 5.53
N HIS A 555 -10.31 -26.77 4.66
CA HIS A 555 -9.42 -25.85 3.93
C HIS A 555 -10.21 -24.87 3.06
N CYS A 556 -11.24 -25.35 2.34
CA CYS A 556 -12.14 -24.48 1.56
C CYS A 556 -12.90 -23.49 2.43
N LYS A 557 -13.35 -23.91 3.62
CA LYS A 557 -14.04 -23.04 4.57
C LYS A 557 -13.13 -21.95 5.12
N GLU A 558 -11.88 -22.25 5.36
CA GLU A 558 -10.88 -21.27 5.82
C GLU A 558 -10.65 -20.17 4.78
N ILE A 559 -10.69 -20.52 3.50
CA ILE A 559 -10.45 -19.56 2.40
C ILE A 559 -11.72 -18.79 2.04
N PHE A 560 -12.83 -19.48 1.83
CA PHE A 560 -14.05 -18.95 1.20
C PHE A 560 -15.24 -18.81 2.16
N GLY A 561 -15.08 -19.17 3.43
CA GLY A 561 -16.14 -19.03 4.43
C GLY A 561 -16.94 -20.31 4.66
N LYS A 562 -17.86 -20.24 5.62
CA LYS A 562 -18.53 -21.39 6.26
C LYS A 562 -19.23 -22.36 5.29
N ASN A 563 -19.74 -21.86 4.17
CA ASN A 563 -20.55 -22.66 3.24
C ASN A 563 -19.71 -23.40 2.19
N ALA A 564 -18.43 -23.03 2.04
CA ALA A 564 -17.57 -23.63 1.03
C ALA A 564 -17.21 -25.07 1.40
N VAL A 565 -17.16 -25.93 0.40
CA VAL A 565 -16.81 -27.35 0.56
C VAL A 565 -15.82 -27.77 -0.53
N ASN A 566 -15.21 -28.91 -0.38
CA ASN A 566 -14.35 -29.49 -1.38
C ASN A 566 -15.04 -29.57 -2.75
N GLY A 567 -14.35 -29.17 -3.80
CA GLY A 567 -14.85 -29.28 -5.17
C GLY A 567 -14.92 -30.74 -5.64
N ALA A 568 -15.83 -30.99 -6.57
CA ALA A 568 -15.92 -32.31 -7.22
C ALA A 568 -14.59 -32.67 -7.91
N ASP A 569 -14.32 -33.96 -8.07
CA ASP A 569 -13.08 -34.45 -8.68
C ASP A 569 -12.84 -33.86 -10.08
N VAL A 570 -13.90 -33.61 -10.85
CA VAL A 570 -13.79 -32.98 -12.16
C VAL A 570 -13.16 -31.59 -12.09
N CYS A 571 -13.31 -30.86 -10.98
CA CYS A 571 -12.68 -29.55 -10.80
C CYS A 571 -11.15 -29.65 -10.78
N TYR A 572 -10.62 -30.71 -10.22
CA TYR A 572 -9.18 -30.92 -10.14
C TYR A 572 -8.52 -31.14 -11.50
N THR A 573 -9.29 -31.43 -12.55
CA THR A 573 -8.77 -31.53 -13.93
C THR A 573 -8.13 -30.21 -14.41
N ILE A 574 -8.48 -29.08 -13.78
CA ILE A 574 -7.81 -27.79 -14.02
C ILE A 574 -6.29 -27.90 -13.79
N ASN A 575 -5.88 -28.73 -12.83
CA ASN A 575 -4.46 -28.88 -12.45
C ASN A 575 -3.60 -29.48 -13.57
N ARG A 576 -4.21 -30.04 -14.62
CA ARG A 576 -3.51 -30.52 -15.81
C ARG A 576 -3.15 -29.41 -16.80
N ARG A 577 -3.64 -28.19 -16.60
CA ARG A 577 -3.40 -27.06 -17.52
C ARG A 577 -1.97 -26.53 -17.44
N GLY A 578 -1.36 -26.55 -16.26
CA GLY A 578 -0.04 -25.97 -16.04
C GLY A 578 -0.05 -24.44 -16.04
N ASP A 579 -1.22 -23.84 -15.83
CA ASP A 579 -1.36 -22.38 -15.73
C ASP A 579 -1.39 -21.92 -14.28
N ARG A 580 -1.56 -20.60 -14.08
CA ARG A 580 -1.56 -19.98 -12.75
C ARG A 580 -2.59 -20.60 -11.80
N TYR A 581 -3.75 -20.98 -12.31
CA TYR A 581 -4.88 -21.43 -11.52
C TYR A 581 -5.02 -22.96 -11.45
N GLY A 582 -4.18 -23.68 -12.23
CA GLY A 582 -4.18 -25.13 -12.24
C GLY A 582 -2.81 -25.69 -12.54
N HIS A 583 -2.08 -26.06 -11.47
CA HIS A 583 -0.72 -26.63 -11.61
C HIS A 583 -0.36 -27.41 -10.35
N CYS A 584 0.70 -28.22 -10.45
CA CYS A 584 1.28 -28.88 -9.30
C CYS A 584 2.46 -28.09 -8.72
N ARG A 585 3.37 -27.63 -9.55
CA ARG A 585 4.54 -26.88 -9.06
C ARG A 585 4.75 -25.59 -9.82
N ARG A 586 5.29 -24.62 -9.13
CA ARG A 586 5.76 -23.39 -9.73
C ARG A 586 7.27 -23.34 -9.62
N LEU A 587 7.94 -23.15 -10.75
CA LEU A 587 9.38 -23.06 -10.81
C LEU A 587 9.77 -21.61 -10.45
N ALA A 588 10.45 -21.45 -9.32
CA ALA A 588 10.79 -20.13 -8.79
C ALA A 588 11.70 -19.31 -9.72
N GLU A 589 12.58 -20.00 -10.44
CA GLU A 589 13.57 -19.33 -11.32
C GLU A 589 12.97 -18.88 -12.67
N LYS A 590 11.93 -19.52 -13.15
CA LYS A 590 11.39 -19.28 -14.51
C LYS A 590 9.96 -18.76 -14.52
N ILE A 591 9.37 -18.47 -13.38
CA ILE A 591 7.97 -18.04 -13.27
C ILE A 591 7.04 -18.91 -14.14
N ALA A 592 7.34 -20.19 -14.22
CA ALA A 592 6.57 -21.16 -15.00
C ALA A 592 5.87 -22.13 -14.06
N SER A 593 4.65 -22.45 -14.36
CA SER A 593 3.89 -23.46 -13.63
C SER A 593 3.92 -24.78 -14.41
N THR A 594 4.07 -25.89 -13.70
CA THR A 594 4.08 -27.22 -14.30
C THR A 594 2.74 -27.91 -14.06
N SER A 595 2.19 -28.50 -15.12
CA SER A 595 0.97 -29.30 -15.04
C SER A 595 1.14 -30.51 -14.11
N CYS A 596 0.05 -30.95 -13.53
CA CYS A 596 0.03 -32.19 -12.74
C CYS A 596 -0.06 -33.41 -13.66
N GLU A 597 0.67 -34.45 -13.32
CA GLU A 597 0.45 -35.76 -13.85
C GLU A 597 -0.88 -36.32 -13.33
N VAL A 598 -1.46 -37.29 -14.01
CA VAL A 598 -2.77 -37.84 -13.70
C VAL A 598 -2.86 -38.31 -12.23
N GLU A 599 -1.81 -38.97 -11.75
CA GLU A 599 -1.74 -39.48 -10.38
C GLU A 599 -1.68 -38.39 -9.33
N ASN A 600 -1.15 -37.21 -9.69
CA ASN A 600 -0.88 -36.10 -8.77
C ASN A 600 -1.93 -34.99 -8.86
N ILE A 601 -2.96 -35.19 -9.67
CA ILE A 601 -3.97 -34.16 -9.97
C ILE A 601 -4.66 -33.64 -8.70
N GLN A 602 -4.84 -34.49 -7.71
CA GLN A 602 -5.47 -34.17 -6.42
C GLN A 602 -4.52 -33.43 -5.47
N CYS A 603 -3.23 -33.31 -5.80
CA CYS A 603 -2.20 -32.68 -4.99
C CYS A 603 -1.75 -31.31 -5.51
N GLY A 604 -2.43 -30.77 -6.53
CA GLY A 604 -2.15 -29.46 -7.11
C GLY A 604 -2.90 -28.33 -6.43
N ARG A 605 -3.47 -27.41 -7.23
CA ARG A 605 -4.27 -26.30 -6.71
C ARG A 605 -5.58 -26.82 -6.11
N LEU A 606 -5.92 -26.28 -4.93
CA LEU A 606 -7.17 -26.62 -4.26
C LEU A 606 -8.37 -26.07 -5.05
N GLN A 607 -9.39 -26.91 -5.21
CA GLN A 607 -10.62 -26.53 -5.87
C GLN A 607 -11.79 -26.67 -4.92
N CYS A 608 -12.60 -25.61 -4.83
CA CYS A 608 -13.73 -25.53 -3.90
C CYS A 608 -15.04 -25.38 -4.68
N SER A 609 -16.13 -25.64 -4.01
CA SER A 609 -17.51 -25.44 -4.51
C SER A 609 -18.36 -24.78 -3.43
N ASN A 610 -19.59 -24.39 -3.83
CA ASN A 610 -20.55 -23.73 -2.96
C ASN A 610 -19.98 -22.42 -2.33
N VAL A 611 -19.21 -21.67 -3.10
CA VAL A 611 -18.63 -20.39 -2.67
C VAL A 611 -19.69 -19.30 -2.84
N THR A 612 -20.09 -18.70 -1.72
CA THR A 612 -21.12 -17.64 -1.70
C THR A 612 -20.50 -16.25 -1.59
N HIS A 613 -19.28 -16.15 -1.07
CA HIS A 613 -18.58 -14.87 -0.85
C HIS A 613 -17.16 -14.94 -1.39
N LEU A 614 -16.73 -13.86 -2.02
CA LEU A 614 -15.35 -13.76 -2.45
C LEU A 614 -14.44 -13.52 -1.23
N PRO A 615 -13.28 -14.20 -1.17
CA PRO A 615 -12.33 -13.93 -0.09
C PRO A 615 -11.80 -12.50 -0.20
N ARG A 616 -11.33 -11.94 0.91
CA ARG A 616 -10.62 -10.67 0.88
C ARG A 616 -9.33 -10.84 0.08
N LEU A 617 -9.30 -10.20 -1.08
CA LEU A 617 -8.10 -10.21 -1.90
C LEU A 617 -7.02 -9.36 -1.23
N GLN A 618 -5.90 -9.98 -0.93
CA GLN A 618 -4.69 -9.32 -0.45
C GLN A 618 -3.75 -9.10 -1.65
N GLU A 619 -2.67 -8.39 -1.42
CA GLU A 619 -1.61 -8.26 -2.44
C GLU A 619 -1.16 -9.65 -2.88
N HIS A 620 -1.04 -9.86 -4.17
CA HIS A 620 -0.59 -11.11 -4.80
C HIS A 620 -1.58 -12.27 -4.75
N VAL A 621 -2.79 -12.05 -4.24
CA VAL A 621 -3.81 -13.11 -4.21
C VAL A 621 -4.69 -12.98 -5.44
N GLY A 622 -4.80 -14.08 -6.20
CA GLY A 622 -5.70 -14.21 -7.35
C GLY A 622 -6.82 -15.18 -7.03
N PHE A 623 -7.99 -14.91 -7.58
CA PHE A 623 -9.17 -15.75 -7.45
C PHE A 623 -9.65 -16.15 -8.83
N HIS A 624 -10.08 -17.39 -9.00
CA HIS A 624 -10.72 -17.82 -10.25
C HIS A 624 -11.98 -18.63 -10.00
N GLN A 625 -12.88 -18.55 -10.97
CA GLN A 625 -14.12 -19.29 -11.02
C GLN A 625 -14.24 -19.90 -12.41
N SER A 626 -14.45 -21.21 -12.49
CA SER A 626 -14.57 -21.94 -13.74
C SER A 626 -15.80 -22.85 -13.68
N LYS A 627 -16.43 -23.06 -14.83
CA LYS A 627 -17.50 -24.04 -14.94
C LYS A 627 -16.99 -25.23 -15.77
N ILE A 628 -16.89 -26.40 -15.16
CA ILE A 628 -16.34 -27.61 -15.78
C ILE A 628 -17.41 -28.71 -15.69
N SER A 629 -17.81 -29.26 -16.82
CA SER A 629 -18.84 -30.32 -16.89
C SER A 629 -20.10 -29.95 -16.08
N GLY A 630 -20.50 -28.69 -16.15
CA GLY A 630 -21.69 -28.20 -15.45
C GLY A 630 -21.46 -27.78 -13.98
N VAL A 631 -20.32 -28.12 -13.37
CA VAL A 631 -20.01 -27.83 -11.97
C VAL A 631 -19.19 -26.54 -11.86
N TRP A 632 -19.55 -25.70 -10.87
CA TRP A 632 -18.78 -24.49 -10.59
C TRP A 632 -17.60 -24.83 -9.67
N CYS A 633 -16.41 -24.49 -10.13
CA CYS A 633 -15.13 -24.72 -9.46
C CYS A 633 -14.48 -23.38 -9.11
N PHE A 634 -14.05 -23.24 -7.88
CA PHE A 634 -13.45 -21.99 -7.36
C PHE A 634 -12.05 -22.29 -6.84
N GLY A 635 -11.10 -21.43 -7.17
CA GLY A 635 -9.73 -21.58 -6.72
C GLY A 635 -9.10 -20.25 -6.35
N LEU A 636 -8.04 -20.32 -5.57
CA LEU A 636 -7.28 -19.16 -5.10
C LEU A 636 -5.82 -19.39 -5.44
N ASP A 637 -5.12 -18.32 -5.86
CA ASP A 637 -3.67 -18.32 -6.05
C ASP A 637 -3.07 -17.23 -5.17
N SER A 638 -2.30 -17.63 -4.15
CA SER A 638 -1.53 -16.70 -3.33
C SER A 638 -0.10 -16.69 -3.88
N HIS A 639 0.28 -15.60 -4.52
CA HIS A 639 1.58 -15.54 -5.19
C HIS A 639 2.74 -15.52 -4.18
N ARG A 640 3.72 -16.37 -4.40
CA ARG A 640 4.88 -16.48 -3.50
C ARG A 640 5.85 -15.33 -3.67
N GLY A 641 5.97 -14.54 -2.69
CA GLY A 641 7.01 -13.53 -2.60
C GLY A 641 7.10 -12.98 -1.20
N THR A 642 6.16 -13.41 -0.35
CA THR A 642 6.09 -12.98 1.06
C THR A 642 6.76 -14.00 2.00
N GLY A 643 7.29 -15.11 1.47
CA GLY A 643 7.80 -16.20 2.29
C GLY A 643 6.71 -17.06 2.92
N THR A 644 5.44 -16.73 2.70
CA THR A 644 4.31 -17.51 3.22
C THR A 644 3.94 -18.65 2.27
N ASN A 645 3.39 -19.71 2.81
CA ASN A 645 2.89 -20.82 2.01
C ASN A 645 1.66 -20.38 1.19
N ASP A 646 1.56 -20.91 -0.02
CA ASP A 646 0.43 -20.63 -0.90
C ASP A 646 -0.82 -21.35 -0.37
N ILE A 647 -1.72 -20.60 0.26
CA ILE A 647 -2.93 -21.14 0.88
C ILE A 647 -3.93 -21.71 -0.13
N GLY A 648 -3.79 -21.38 -1.42
CA GLY A 648 -4.63 -21.94 -2.48
C GLY A 648 -4.12 -23.28 -3.04
N HIS A 649 -3.04 -23.79 -2.48
CA HIS A 649 -2.48 -25.11 -2.86
C HIS A 649 -2.97 -26.18 -1.88
N VAL A 650 -3.19 -27.39 -2.39
CA VAL A 650 -3.53 -28.54 -1.54
C VAL A 650 -2.38 -28.76 -0.56
N ARG A 651 -2.69 -28.82 0.72
CA ARG A 651 -1.71 -28.98 1.80
C ARG A 651 -1.07 -30.37 1.75
N SER A 652 0.22 -30.43 2.08
CA SER A 652 0.87 -31.72 2.33
C SER A 652 0.14 -32.42 3.48
N GLY A 653 0.10 -33.74 3.42
CA GLY A 653 -0.68 -34.56 4.37
C GLY A 653 -2.10 -34.86 3.88
N THR A 654 -2.62 -34.11 2.90
CA THR A 654 -4.01 -34.30 2.40
C THR A 654 -4.15 -35.65 1.68
N PRO A 655 -5.12 -36.50 2.04
CA PRO A 655 -5.33 -37.76 1.35
C PRO A 655 -5.58 -37.59 -0.14
N CYS A 656 -4.93 -38.41 -0.99
CA CYS A 656 -5.04 -38.36 -2.45
C CYS A 656 -5.37 -39.73 -3.07
N ALA A 657 -5.12 -40.81 -2.34
CA ALA A 657 -5.44 -42.18 -2.75
C ALA A 657 -5.52 -43.07 -1.49
N PRO A 658 -6.10 -44.25 -1.57
CA PRO A 658 -6.16 -45.13 -0.38
C PRO A 658 -4.76 -45.38 0.22
N GLY A 659 -4.60 -45.02 1.50
CA GLY A 659 -3.34 -45.16 2.22
C GLY A 659 -2.24 -44.19 1.84
N LYS A 660 -2.53 -43.24 0.92
CA LYS A 660 -1.54 -42.25 0.46
C LYS A 660 -2.00 -40.83 0.71
N PHE A 661 -1.04 -39.92 0.88
CA PHE A 661 -1.30 -38.51 1.02
C PHE A 661 -0.36 -37.66 0.14
N CYS A 662 -0.76 -36.44 -0.11
CA CYS A 662 0.05 -35.47 -0.87
C CYS A 662 1.30 -35.06 -0.08
N GLN A 663 2.46 -35.21 -0.70
CA GLN A 663 3.72 -34.74 -0.15
C GLN A 663 4.46 -33.96 -1.24
N ASN A 664 4.69 -32.66 -1.01
CA ASN A 664 5.36 -31.78 -1.98
C ASN A 664 4.74 -31.87 -3.38
N THR A 665 3.40 -31.88 -3.45
CA THR A 665 2.59 -31.96 -4.69
C THR A 665 2.53 -33.31 -5.39
N TYR A 666 3.15 -34.34 -4.81
CA TYR A 666 3.08 -35.70 -5.31
C TYR A 666 2.22 -36.57 -4.39
N CYS A 667 1.46 -37.49 -4.96
CA CYS A 667 0.64 -38.46 -4.22
C CYS A 667 1.49 -39.68 -3.83
N ASN A 668 2.52 -39.49 -3.00
CA ASN A 668 3.49 -40.52 -2.66
C ASN A 668 3.74 -40.71 -1.15
N GLY A 669 3.20 -39.83 -0.32
CA GLY A 669 3.30 -40.00 1.15
C GLY A 669 2.45 -41.18 1.61
N THR A 670 2.89 -41.94 2.60
CA THR A 670 2.14 -43.07 3.17
C THR A 670 1.75 -42.79 4.63
N ILE A 671 0.56 -43.22 5.03
CA ILE A 671 0.00 -42.95 6.35
C ILE A 671 0.94 -43.49 7.47
N GLY A 672 1.69 -44.58 7.21
CA GLY A 672 2.67 -45.09 8.17
C GLY A 672 3.79 -44.10 8.53
N GLN A 673 4.06 -43.13 7.65
CA GLN A 673 5.08 -42.09 7.90
C GLN A 673 4.68 -41.09 8.99
N LEU A 674 3.39 -41.02 9.36
CA LEU A 674 2.92 -40.09 10.38
C LEU A 674 3.43 -40.45 11.77
N ASN A 675 3.71 -41.72 12.03
CA ASN A 675 4.25 -42.22 13.32
C ASN A 675 3.42 -41.72 14.51
N TYR A 676 2.10 -41.74 14.37
CA TYR A 676 1.17 -41.26 15.40
C TYR A 676 1.16 -42.20 16.59
N ASP A 677 1.52 -41.68 17.77
CA ASP A 677 1.62 -42.46 19.02
C ASP A 677 0.80 -41.85 20.16
N CYS A 678 -0.06 -40.89 19.88
CA CYS A 678 -0.85 -40.21 20.92
C CYS A 678 -2.08 -41.02 21.28
N ILE A 679 -1.85 -42.15 22.00
CA ILE A 679 -2.95 -42.90 22.56
C ILE A 679 -3.50 -42.17 23.80
N PRO A 680 -4.81 -42.31 24.13
CA PRO A 680 -5.43 -41.51 25.20
C PRO A 680 -4.76 -41.72 26.57
N GLU A 681 -4.23 -42.90 26.83
CA GLU A 681 -3.54 -43.26 28.06
C GLU A 681 -2.29 -42.42 28.31
N LYS A 682 -1.58 -42.04 27.24
CA LYS A 682 -0.33 -41.27 27.29
C LYS A 682 -0.54 -39.94 28.05
N CYS A 683 -1.69 -39.30 27.86
CA CYS A 683 -2.04 -38.00 28.49
C CYS A 683 -3.19 -38.20 29.51
N SER A 684 -3.33 -39.40 30.09
CA SER A 684 -4.27 -39.74 31.16
C SER A 684 -5.72 -39.38 30.80
N TYR A 685 -6.12 -39.44 29.51
CA TYR A 685 -7.45 -39.07 28.98
C TYR A 685 -7.79 -37.60 29.23
N ARG A 686 -6.81 -36.74 29.56
CA ARG A 686 -7.00 -35.35 29.97
C ARG A 686 -6.14 -34.36 29.15
N GLY A 687 -5.70 -34.79 27.96
CA GLY A 687 -4.87 -33.97 27.10
C GLY A 687 -4.72 -34.58 25.72
N ILE A 688 -4.01 -33.86 24.86
CA ILE A 688 -3.65 -34.27 23.50
C ILE A 688 -2.13 -34.09 23.36
N CYS A 689 -1.53 -34.75 22.38
CA CYS A 689 -0.08 -34.61 22.18
C CYS A 689 0.20 -33.44 21.24
N ASP A 690 1.21 -32.66 21.56
CA ASP A 690 1.73 -31.62 20.69
C ASP A 690 2.73 -32.19 19.67
N ASN A 691 3.25 -31.37 18.78
CA ASN A 691 4.19 -31.76 17.72
C ASN A 691 5.52 -32.29 18.24
N ASN A 692 5.85 -32.02 19.51
CA ASN A 692 7.02 -32.59 20.20
C ASN A 692 6.68 -33.87 20.93
N ARG A 693 5.44 -34.38 20.78
CA ARG A 693 4.92 -35.59 21.44
C ARG A 693 4.75 -35.45 22.97
N ASN A 694 4.79 -34.22 23.48
CA ASN A 694 4.51 -33.91 24.88
C ASN A 694 3.01 -33.71 25.06
N CYS A 695 2.50 -34.00 26.27
CA CYS A 695 1.07 -33.81 26.53
C CYS A 695 0.75 -32.34 26.70
N HIS A 696 -0.18 -31.85 25.89
CA HIS A 696 -0.86 -30.58 26.08
C HIS A 696 -2.12 -30.88 26.87
N CYS A 697 -2.08 -30.57 28.16
CA CYS A 697 -3.13 -30.92 29.11
C CYS A 697 -4.34 -29.97 28.99
N HIS A 698 -5.52 -30.53 29.13
CA HIS A 698 -6.75 -29.75 29.23
C HIS A 698 -6.73 -28.88 30.49
N ILE A 699 -7.47 -27.80 30.45
CA ILE A 699 -7.57 -26.86 31.57
C ILE A 699 -8.05 -27.62 32.82
N GLY A 700 -7.31 -27.47 33.91
CA GLY A 700 -7.54 -28.17 35.17
C GLY A 700 -6.47 -29.20 35.49
N TRP A 701 -5.56 -29.49 34.57
CA TRP A 701 -4.51 -30.50 34.69
C TRP A 701 -3.16 -29.96 34.24
N ASP A 702 -2.09 -30.36 34.92
CA ASP A 702 -0.74 -29.86 34.62
C ASP A 702 0.08 -30.89 33.82
N PRO A 703 0.94 -30.43 32.91
CA PRO A 703 1.92 -31.30 32.26
C PRO A 703 2.91 -31.88 33.29
N PRO A 704 3.66 -32.99 32.97
CA PRO A 704 3.79 -33.60 31.65
C PRO A 704 2.77 -34.67 31.29
N ARG A 705 2.06 -35.25 32.25
CA ARG A 705 1.18 -36.42 32.02
C ARG A 705 -0.32 -36.11 32.28
N CYS A 706 -0.65 -34.92 32.60
CA CYS A 706 -2.03 -34.47 32.90
C CYS A 706 -2.65 -35.21 34.08
N ILE A 707 -1.84 -35.56 35.08
CA ILE A 707 -2.28 -36.25 36.29
C ILE A 707 -2.60 -35.25 37.40
N ASP A 708 -1.73 -34.30 37.62
CA ASP A 708 -1.83 -33.31 38.69
C ASP A 708 -2.75 -32.17 38.30
N ARG A 709 -3.35 -31.52 39.30
CA ARG A 709 -4.26 -30.38 39.09
C ARG A 709 -3.48 -29.12 38.78
N GLY A 710 -3.87 -28.40 37.72
CA GLY A 710 -3.16 -27.21 37.30
C GLY A 710 -3.86 -26.37 36.27
N ALA A 711 -3.07 -25.55 35.55
CA ALA A 711 -3.57 -24.54 34.62
C ALA A 711 -3.87 -25.07 33.22
N GLY A 712 -3.24 -26.19 32.86
CA GLY A 712 -3.31 -26.71 31.49
C GLY A 712 -2.04 -26.42 30.70
N GLY A 713 -2.09 -26.66 29.39
CA GLY A 713 -0.98 -26.40 28.49
C GLY A 713 0.04 -27.53 28.46
N SER A 714 1.18 -27.31 27.82
CA SER A 714 2.28 -28.24 27.73
C SER A 714 3.56 -27.64 28.30
N THR A 715 4.59 -28.45 28.45
CA THR A 715 5.92 -27.98 28.84
C THR A 715 6.51 -27.00 27.80
N ASP A 716 6.03 -27.09 26.57
CA ASP A 716 6.55 -26.34 25.43
C ASP A 716 5.83 -25.01 25.20
N SER A 717 4.52 -24.97 25.42
CA SER A 717 3.65 -23.85 25.04
C SER A 717 3.80 -22.59 25.89
N GLY A 718 4.62 -22.64 26.93
CA GLY A 718 4.69 -21.61 27.96
C GLY A 718 3.59 -21.80 29.03
N PRO A 719 3.73 -21.15 30.18
CA PRO A 719 2.77 -21.34 31.28
C PRO A 719 1.43 -20.61 30.95
N PRO A 720 0.31 -21.32 30.84
CA PRO A 720 -0.97 -20.66 30.62
C PRO A 720 -1.39 -19.84 31.84
N PRO A 721 -2.34 -18.91 31.69
CA PRO A 721 -2.78 -18.09 32.81
C PRO A 721 -3.46 -18.93 33.89
N ARG A 722 -3.10 -18.69 35.14
CA ARG A 722 -3.79 -19.32 36.26
C ARG A 722 -5.25 -18.86 36.28
N ARG A 723 -6.18 -19.81 36.44
CA ARG A 723 -7.59 -19.49 36.43
C ARG A 723 -7.97 -18.60 37.64
N MET A 724 -8.95 -17.76 37.46
CA MET A 724 -9.51 -16.90 38.49
C MET A 724 -9.84 -17.66 39.79
N ARG A 725 -10.18 -18.95 39.72
CA ARG A 725 -10.50 -19.79 40.86
C ARG A 725 -9.25 -20.05 41.72
N ALA A 726 -8.07 -20.19 41.11
CA ALA A 726 -6.82 -20.32 41.87
C ALA A 726 -6.41 -18.98 42.50
N VAL A 727 -6.66 -17.87 41.80
CA VAL A 727 -6.44 -16.53 42.34
C VAL A 727 -7.42 -16.28 43.50
N ARG A 728 -8.64 -16.74 43.38
CA ARG A 728 -9.66 -16.61 44.45
C ARG A 728 -9.30 -17.45 45.68
N GLN A 729 -8.78 -18.69 45.49
CA GLN A 729 -8.29 -19.52 46.60
C GLN A 729 -7.06 -18.88 47.28
N SER A 730 -6.12 -18.36 46.52
CA SER A 730 -4.97 -17.66 47.12
C SER A 730 -5.40 -16.39 47.86
N HIS A 731 -6.40 -15.71 47.33
CA HIS A 731 -6.93 -14.50 47.96
C HIS A 731 -7.69 -14.86 49.27
N GLU A 732 -8.48 -15.92 49.25
CA GLU A 732 -9.18 -16.44 50.45
C GLU A 732 -8.15 -16.89 51.49
N SER A 733 -7.11 -17.61 51.12
CA SER A 733 -6.07 -18.05 52.08
C SER A 733 -5.29 -16.86 52.64
N VAL A 734 -5.03 -15.81 51.85
CA VAL A 734 -4.36 -14.59 52.36
C VAL A 734 -5.29 -13.84 53.30
N ILE A 735 -6.57 -13.74 52.98
CA ILE A 735 -7.57 -13.12 53.87
C ILE A 735 -7.69 -13.91 55.16
N TYR A 736 -7.79 -15.27 55.07
CA TYR A 736 -7.84 -16.14 56.23
C TYR A 736 -6.58 -15.96 57.11
N LEU A 737 -5.43 -15.97 56.49
CA LEU A 737 -4.16 -15.77 57.20
C LEU A 737 -4.11 -14.40 57.92
N ARG A 738 -4.56 -13.35 57.26
CA ARG A 738 -4.64 -12.00 57.84
C ARG A 738 -5.63 -11.95 59.02
N VAL A 739 -6.78 -12.62 58.90
CA VAL A 739 -7.77 -12.68 59.98
C VAL A 739 -7.18 -13.45 61.17
N VAL A 740 -6.52 -14.58 60.91
CA VAL A 740 -5.88 -15.38 61.96
C VAL A 740 -4.77 -14.60 62.69
N PHE A 741 -3.89 -13.99 61.92
CA PHE A 741 -2.83 -13.15 62.50
C PHE A 741 -3.39 -11.93 63.22
N GLY A 742 -4.44 -11.31 62.72
CA GLY A 742 -5.14 -10.22 63.39
C GLY A 742 -5.72 -10.62 64.72
N ARG A 743 -6.33 -11.81 64.80
CA ARG A 743 -6.87 -12.37 66.08
C ARG A 743 -5.75 -12.68 67.05
N ILE A 744 -4.66 -13.30 66.61
CA ILE A 744 -3.50 -13.59 67.44
C ILE A 744 -2.90 -12.28 67.95
N TYR A 745 -2.79 -11.27 67.12
CA TYR A 745 -2.27 -9.96 67.51
C TYR A 745 -3.17 -9.29 68.56
N ALA A 746 -4.48 -9.36 68.38
CA ALA A 746 -5.45 -8.82 69.35
C ALA A 746 -5.38 -9.53 70.67
N LEU A 747 -5.21 -10.88 70.68
CA LEU A 747 -5.02 -11.67 71.89
C LEU A 747 -3.73 -11.29 72.61
N ILE A 748 -2.62 -11.15 71.93
CA ILE A 748 -1.34 -10.75 72.49
C ILE A 748 -1.46 -9.32 73.08
N ALA A 749 -2.11 -8.41 72.39
CA ALA A 749 -2.34 -7.04 72.85
C ALA A 749 -3.21 -7.03 74.10
N ALA A 750 -4.27 -7.86 74.17
CA ALA A 750 -5.13 -8.00 75.32
C ALA A 750 -4.37 -8.57 76.53
N LEU A 751 -3.53 -9.59 76.32
CA LEU A 751 -2.68 -10.17 77.34
C LEU A 751 -1.68 -9.13 77.89
N LEU A 752 -0.99 -8.40 77.00
CA LEU A 752 -0.08 -7.37 77.39
C LEU A 752 -0.77 -6.25 78.14
N PHE A 753 -1.96 -5.88 77.74
CA PHE A 753 -2.76 -4.85 78.45
C PHE A 753 -3.22 -5.36 79.82
N GLY A 754 -3.62 -6.62 79.91
CA GLY A 754 -3.99 -7.28 81.18
C GLY A 754 -2.80 -7.37 82.14
N VAL A 755 -1.62 -7.73 81.65
CA VAL A 755 -0.40 -7.74 82.46
C VAL A 755 -0.03 -6.31 82.91
N ALA A 756 -0.15 -5.33 82.02
CA ALA A 756 0.12 -3.95 82.37
C ALA A 756 -0.83 -3.40 83.37
N THR A 757 -2.12 -3.74 83.36
CA THR A 757 -3.09 -3.33 84.37
C THR A 757 -2.87 -4.06 85.65
N ASN A 758 -2.51 -5.34 85.67
CA ASN A 758 -2.16 -6.07 86.90
C ASN A 758 -0.89 -5.52 87.55
N VAL A 759 0.13 -5.16 86.79
CA VAL A 759 1.34 -4.53 87.26
C VAL A 759 1.00 -3.15 87.88
N ARG A 760 0.09 -2.40 87.32
CA ARG A 760 -0.37 -1.11 87.88
C ARG A 760 -1.17 -1.33 89.17
N THR A 761 -2.00 -2.30 89.27
CA THR A 761 -2.77 -2.62 90.54
C THR A 761 -1.82 -3.09 91.62
N ILE A 762 -0.83 -3.94 91.27
CA ILE A 762 0.18 -4.35 92.27
C ILE A 762 1.00 -3.16 92.76
N LYS A 763 1.38 -2.21 91.90
CA LYS A 763 2.08 -0.99 92.33
C LYS A 763 1.18 -0.09 93.14
N ILE A 764 -0.08 0.00 92.91
CA ILE A 764 -1.04 0.79 93.67
C ILE A 764 -1.24 0.18 95.10
N VAL A 765 -1.27 -1.16 95.23
CA VAL A 765 -1.39 -1.88 96.45
C VAL A 765 -0.12 -1.72 97.30
N THR A 766 1.09 -1.75 96.73
CA THR A 766 2.34 -1.55 97.47
C THR A 766 2.55 -0.13 97.87
N VAL A 767 1.97 0.89 97.23
CA VAL A 767 2.04 2.28 97.61
C VAL A 767 1.01 2.58 98.73
N LYS A 768 -0.12 1.86 98.83
CA LYS A 768 -1.08 2.04 99.92
C LYS A 768 -0.60 1.44 101.25
N ASP A 769 0.17 0.36 101.22
CA ASP A 769 0.69 -0.26 102.47
C ASP A 769 1.86 0.51 103.10
N VAL A 770 2.37 1.51 102.40
CA VAL A 770 3.49 2.34 102.94
C VAL A 770 3.02 3.68 103.55
N ILE A 771 1.68 3.95 103.53
CA ILE A 771 1.13 5.22 104.06
C ILE A 771 0.28 4.98 105.32
N VAL A 772 0.32 3.77 105.95
CA VAL A 772 -0.35 3.52 107.23
C VAL A 772 0.68 2.85 108.17
N ASP A 773 1.69 3.67 108.59
CA ASP A 773 2.38 3.61 109.87
C ASP A 773 3.33 4.80 109.99
#